data_5980aeefb0a73027f4ef93136354f050
#
_entry.id   5980aeefb0a73027f4ef93136354f050
#
_cell.length_a   1.000
_cell.length_b   1.000
_cell.length_c   1.000
_cell.angle_alpha   90.00
_cell.angle_beta   90.00
_cell.angle_gamma   90.00
#
_symmetry.space_group_name_H-M   'P 1'
#
loop_
_entity.id
_entity.type
_entity.pdbx_description
1 polymer ?
#
loop_
_entity_poly.entity_id
_entity_poly.type
_entity_poly.pdbx_seq_one_letter_code
_entity_poly.pdbx_strand_id
1 'polypeptide(L)'
;MKQRYIILVLLYLCSSSAVAAQDTTRRAVTLPVITVIQTNSRPESFKAQTPTQVTPSEKMEQLGDAQLSDVLRRMVGVSLKDYGGIGGIKTVSARGLGSQFSTLTIDGVAVTDCQNGQVDLGRYMLGNSSYISLANGQMDNTLNSAKAYAAGSIINMETHEPEFGARPFNLRLGAEGGSFGLLSPTLSYEQRIGQRMSLSFWGNYLQSKGDYPFTLYYTPGRTDSCSRERRTNSQIHIGTADLNYFFRINSRNRLHVKAHYMNGYHALPGPVIYYSVRGSEHSEEQLFFTQTRFRHTGQNWDLQLLGKYQHSEDIYVDTAVHSIGTLRNLYRQQEGYLSQTLRYHNEHLSVSLSADQSANHLLSNLAQHNDVQRLSALGALSVEYKAHLAWLRGDLRADANLLGTWIHDYEPTVASSPYKRLSPYLGLTYSIDRLTFRYFFKENYRVPNFNELYYYTVGHQLRPEKALQHNIGATYRSHTIPLAKVAAAYTATADFYYNQVNDKIIAVPMQSMYLWSMMNLGKVEVTGLDLTANATIQNYAFPRTRIDISLGYSFQHAVDRTDPHSKFYGHQIPYTPRHSGNATLTASTPWVDIGLSLMLVGPRYAKQQNTPDYRVAGYTDQGITLSRSFDIGNTSLKAKLQVLNLFNVQYEVVKSYPMMGRNYRFGLTWII
;
A
#
# COMPACT_ATOMS: atom_id res chain seq x y z
N MET A 1 17.36 -21.89 27.63
CA MET A 1 16.54 -21.83 28.88
C MET A 1 16.06 -20.40 29.25
N LYS A 2 15.90 -19.45 28.29
CA LYS A 2 15.43 -18.07 28.58
C LYS A 2 14.11 -17.66 27.86
N GLN A 3 13.47 -18.58 27.13
CA GLN A 3 12.21 -18.28 26.42
C GLN A 3 10.93 -18.68 27.17
N ARG A 4 11.01 -19.33 28.32
CA ARG A 4 9.83 -19.81 29.08
C ARG A 4 9.24 -18.78 30.06
N TYR A 5 9.89 -17.66 30.31
CA TYR A 5 9.44 -16.69 31.32
C TYR A 5 8.50 -15.60 30.78
N ILE A 6 8.49 -15.33 29.48
CA ILE A 6 7.62 -14.27 28.89
C ILE A 6 6.16 -14.74 28.77
N ILE A 7 5.94 -16.03 28.55
CA ILE A 7 4.57 -16.60 28.46
C ILE A 7 3.92 -16.70 29.85
N LEU A 8 4.73 -16.92 30.92
CA LEU A 8 4.25 -17.00 32.29
C LEU A 8 3.83 -15.65 32.87
N VAL A 9 4.44 -14.55 32.44
CA VAL A 9 4.07 -13.18 32.89
C VAL A 9 2.75 -12.75 32.24
N LEU A 10 2.47 -13.15 31.01
CA LEU A 10 1.19 -12.89 30.36
C LEU A 10 0.03 -13.73 30.94
N LEU A 11 0.31 -14.94 31.41
CA LEU A 11 -0.69 -15.79 32.08
C LEU A 11 -0.96 -15.38 33.54
N TYR A 12 0.01 -14.79 34.23
CA TYR A 12 -0.15 -14.32 35.60
C TYR A 12 -0.94 -13.01 35.72
N LEU A 13 -0.99 -12.21 34.66
CA LEU A 13 -1.83 -11.00 34.57
C LEU A 13 -3.32 -11.32 34.29
N CYS A 14 -3.64 -12.53 33.87
CA CYS A 14 -5.03 -12.98 33.64
C CYS A 14 -5.66 -13.73 34.81
N SER A 15 -4.93 -14.08 35.87
CA SER A 15 -5.41 -14.99 36.92
C SER A 15 -5.73 -14.36 38.27
N SER A 16 -5.65 -13.04 38.44
CA SER A 16 -5.93 -12.37 39.72
C SER A 16 -7.10 -11.40 39.67
N SER A 17 -8.34 -11.90 39.46
CA SER A 17 -9.57 -11.18 39.80
C SER A 17 -10.76 -12.12 39.91
N ALA A 18 -10.74 -13.00 40.91
CA ALA A 18 -11.94 -13.63 41.41
C ALA A 18 -12.17 -13.11 42.81
N VAL A 19 -12.93 -12.04 42.97
CA VAL A 19 -13.52 -11.61 44.25
C VAL A 19 -14.98 -11.29 44.04
N ALA A 20 -15.74 -12.01 44.85
CA ALA A 20 -17.17 -12.02 45.17
C ALA A 20 -18.01 -10.81 44.74
N ALA A 21 -19.13 -11.14 44.09
CA ALA A 21 -20.27 -10.26 43.88
C ALA A 21 -21.05 -10.10 45.17
N GLN A 22 -21.19 -8.87 45.66
CA GLN A 22 -22.28 -8.47 46.58
C GLN A 22 -23.20 -7.53 45.82
N ASP A 23 -24.46 -7.90 45.86
CA ASP A 23 -25.62 -7.27 45.26
C ASP A 23 -25.88 -5.89 45.89
N THR A 24 -25.87 -4.81 45.09
CA THR A 24 -26.48 -3.53 45.47
C THR A 24 -27.01 -2.80 44.25
N THR A 25 -28.33 -2.74 44.12
CA THR A 25 -29.16 -1.71 43.47
C THR A 25 -28.69 -1.12 42.16
N ARG A 26 -29.34 -1.56 41.09
CA ARG A 26 -29.28 -1.01 39.73
C ARG A 26 -29.60 0.49 39.72
N ARG A 27 -28.58 1.34 39.73
CA ARG A 27 -28.67 2.66 39.11
C ARG A 27 -28.34 2.49 37.63
N ALA A 28 -29.29 2.73 36.76
CA ALA A 28 -29.06 2.84 35.33
C ALA A 28 -28.07 3.99 35.10
N VAL A 29 -26.80 3.66 34.89
CA VAL A 29 -25.80 4.59 34.35
C VAL A 29 -26.11 4.71 32.88
N THR A 30 -26.69 5.81 32.45
CA THR A 30 -26.77 6.21 31.05
C THR A 30 -25.33 6.37 30.57
N LEU A 31 -24.81 5.35 29.86
CA LEU A 31 -23.53 5.44 29.19
C LEU A 31 -23.62 6.60 28.18
N PRO A 32 -22.62 7.49 28.11
CA PRO A 32 -22.60 8.46 27.05
C PRO A 32 -22.63 7.68 25.73
N VAL A 33 -23.59 8.02 24.87
CA VAL A 33 -23.67 7.53 23.51
C VAL A 33 -22.29 7.82 22.90
N ILE A 34 -21.53 6.78 22.59
CA ILE A 34 -20.31 6.93 21.80
C ILE A 34 -20.82 7.38 20.44
N THR A 35 -20.88 8.68 20.22
CA THR A 35 -21.00 9.25 18.89
C THR A 35 -19.68 8.90 18.24
N VAL A 36 -19.64 7.78 17.52
CA VAL A 36 -18.64 7.57 16.48
C VAL A 36 -18.90 8.71 15.51
N ILE A 37 -18.15 9.79 15.66
CA ILE A 37 -18.12 10.85 14.67
C ILE A 37 -17.63 10.14 13.42
N GLN A 38 -18.55 9.83 12.55
CA GLN A 38 -18.29 9.27 11.23
C GLN A 38 -17.66 10.40 10.41
N THR A 39 -16.37 10.67 10.68
CA THR A 39 -15.56 11.52 9.84
C THR A 39 -15.51 10.82 8.49
N ASN A 40 -16.10 11.46 7.50
CA ASN A 40 -16.08 11.18 6.07
C ASN A 40 -15.64 9.76 5.68
N SER A 41 -16.63 8.88 5.47
CA SER A 41 -16.60 7.69 4.61
C SER A 41 -15.33 6.83 4.59
N ARG A 42 -14.79 6.46 5.76
CA ARG A 42 -13.84 5.34 5.81
C ARG A 42 -14.52 4.08 5.27
N PRO A 43 -13.88 3.32 4.37
CA PRO A 43 -14.47 2.06 3.90
C PRO A 43 -14.80 1.15 5.09
N GLU A 44 -16.05 0.71 5.21
CA GLU A 44 -16.44 -0.27 6.22
C GLU A 44 -15.92 -1.65 5.82
N SER A 45 -14.80 -2.07 6.36
CA SER A 45 -14.18 -3.37 6.05
C SER A 45 -15.08 -4.57 6.40
N PHE A 46 -16.00 -4.42 7.36
CA PHE A 46 -16.85 -5.50 7.85
C PHE A 46 -17.85 -6.02 6.81
N LYS A 47 -18.52 -5.12 6.07
CA LYS A 47 -19.51 -5.47 5.04
C LYS A 47 -18.94 -5.41 3.62
N ALA A 48 -17.64 -5.19 3.49
CA ALA A 48 -16.98 -5.10 2.19
C ALA A 48 -17.04 -6.43 1.45
N GLN A 49 -17.34 -6.38 0.15
CA GLN A 49 -17.43 -7.56 -0.71
C GLN A 49 -16.09 -8.19 -1.00
N THR A 50 -15.04 -7.39 -1.00
CA THR A 50 -13.67 -7.87 -1.13
C THR A 50 -12.91 -7.62 0.17
N PRO A 51 -11.91 -8.46 0.50
CA PRO A 51 -11.10 -8.26 1.67
C PRO A 51 -10.44 -6.89 1.67
N THR A 52 -10.87 -6.03 2.57
CA THR A 52 -10.42 -4.63 2.67
C THR A 52 -9.78 -4.37 4.02
N GLN A 53 -8.56 -3.83 4.00
CA GLN A 53 -7.81 -3.41 5.18
C GLN A 53 -7.67 -1.89 5.16
N VAL A 54 -7.87 -1.23 6.29
CA VAL A 54 -7.81 0.24 6.42
C VAL A 54 -6.92 0.61 7.60
N THR A 55 -5.97 1.50 7.36
CA THR A 55 -5.11 2.09 8.39
C THR A 55 -5.35 3.60 8.45
N PRO A 56 -5.96 4.11 9.53
CA PRO A 56 -6.21 5.53 9.71
C PRO A 56 -4.95 6.29 10.10
N SER A 57 -4.95 7.62 9.88
CA SER A 57 -3.83 8.51 10.17
C SER A 57 -3.32 8.43 11.61
N GLU A 58 -4.22 8.31 12.58
CA GLU A 58 -3.85 8.22 14.01
C GLU A 58 -3.00 6.96 14.27
N LYS A 59 -3.36 5.82 13.65
CA LYS A 59 -2.60 4.58 13.79
C LYS A 59 -1.25 4.66 13.07
N MET A 60 -1.21 5.30 11.89
CA MET A 60 0.04 5.55 11.16
C MET A 60 1.00 6.38 12.00
N GLU A 61 0.50 7.45 12.61
CA GLU A 61 1.29 8.33 13.46
C GLU A 61 1.79 7.64 14.74
N GLN A 62 0.95 6.85 15.42
CA GLN A 62 1.32 6.07 16.60
C GLN A 62 2.39 5.01 16.30
N LEU A 63 2.38 4.40 15.11
CA LEU A 63 3.39 3.45 14.67
C LEU A 63 4.62 4.11 14.06
N GLY A 64 4.58 5.44 13.85
CA GLY A 64 5.69 6.24 13.32
C GLY A 64 5.92 6.02 11.82
N ASP A 65 4.86 5.72 11.05
CA ASP A 65 4.94 5.55 9.61
C ASP A 65 5.23 6.86 8.92
N ALA A 66 6.19 6.86 8.00
CA ALA A 66 6.57 8.02 7.21
C ALA A 66 6.19 7.87 5.73
N GLN A 67 6.33 6.66 5.18
CA GLN A 67 6.11 6.33 3.78
C GLN A 67 4.95 5.34 3.61
N LEU A 68 4.31 5.36 2.45
CA LEU A 68 3.24 4.41 2.10
C LEU A 68 3.67 2.96 2.26
N SER A 69 4.90 2.64 1.91
CA SER A 69 5.50 1.31 2.07
C SER A 69 5.54 0.84 3.53
N ASP A 70 5.66 1.75 4.52
CA ASP A 70 5.68 1.40 5.94
C ASP A 70 4.32 0.86 6.40
N VAL A 71 3.22 1.38 5.88
CA VAL A 71 1.87 0.90 6.14
C VAL A 71 1.63 -0.44 5.45
N LEU A 72 1.94 -0.51 4.15
CA LEU A 72 1.61 -1.66 3.32
C LEU A 72 2.36 -2.93 3.73
N ARG A 73 3.60 -2.83 4.21
CA ARG A 73 4.37 -3.99 4.69
C ARG A 73 3.74 -4.70 5.88
N ARG A 74 2.81 -4.04 6.60
CA ARG A 74 2.05 -4.60 7.72
C ARG A 74 0.64 -5.05 7.34
N MET A 75 0.23 -4.92 6.07
CA MET A 75 -1.04 -5.43 5.60
C MET A 75 -0.93 -6.91 5.23
N VAL A 76 -1.96 -7.68 5.56
CA VAL A 76 -2.01 -9.13 5.31
C VAL A 76 -2.15 -9.40 3.81
N GLY A 77 -1.50 -10.46 3.33
CA GLY A 77 -1.49 -10.81 1.91
C GLY A 77 -0.55 -9.98 1.06
N VAL A 78 0.26 -9.11 1.67
CA VAL A 78 1.20 -8.21 0.99
C VAL A 78 2.63 -8.73 1.09
N SER A 79 3.31 -8.76 -0.05
CA SER A 79 4.75 -9.01 -0.16
C SER A 79 5.44 -7.75 -0.68
N LEU A 80 6.32 -7.17 0.12
CA LEU A 80 7.13 -6.01 -0.24
C LEU A 80 8.48 -6.47 -0.80
N LYS A 81 8.91 -5.89 -1.92
CA LYS A 81 10.31 -5.90 -2.36
C LYS A 81 10.91 -4.55 -1.99
N ASP A 82 12.03 -4.57 -1.30
CA ASP A 82 12.77 -3.39 -0.85
C ASP A 82 14.25 -3.58 -1.21
N TYR A 83 14.78 -2.67 -2.02
CA TYR A 83 16.16 -2.70 -2.52
C TYR A 83 17.14 -1.95 -1.64
N GLY A 84 16.76 -1.69 -0.42
CA GLY A 84 17.65 -1.25 0.65
C GLY A 84 17.40 0.16 1.17
N GLY A 85 17.15 0.21 2.46
CA GLY A 85 17.18 1.43 3.25
C GLY A 85 16.05 2.44 2.98
N ILE A 86 16.31 3.70 3.32
CA ILE A 86 15.33 4.79 3.24
C ILE A 86 15.03 5.16 1.79
N GLY A 87 16.03 5.09 0.91
CA GLY A 87 15.97 5.51 -0.50
C GLY A 87 15.81 4.39 -1.51
N GLY A 88 15.73 3.12 -1.09
CA GLY A 88 15.56 1.99 -2.00
C GLY A 88 14.19 1.99 -2.67
N ILE A 89 14.16 1.52 -3.93
CA ILE A 89 12.92 1.28 -4.65
C ILE A 89 12.08 0.25 -3.88
N LYS A 90 10.79 0.52 -3.71
CA LYS A 90 9.85 -0.33 -2.96
C LYS A 90 8.61 -0.64 -3.77
N THR A 91 8.42 -1.92 -4.08
CA THR A 91 7.25 -2.39 -4.83
C THR A 91 6.48 -3.42 -4.03
N VAL A 92 5.16 -3.47 -4.24
CA VAL A 92 4.23 -4.34 -3.52
C VAL A 92 3.52 -5.29 -4.46
N SER A 93 3.46 -6.55 -4.07
CA SER A 93 2.61 -7.56 -4.68
C SER A 93 1.57 -8.03 -3.67
N ALA A 94 0.30 -7.95 -4.01
CA ALA A 94 -0.78 -8.49 -3.21
C ALA A 94 -1.13 -9.91 -3.68
N ARG A 95 -1.20 -10.85 -2.73
CA ARG A 95 -1.65 -12.23 -2.96
C ARG A 95 -0.97 -12.93 -4.17
N GLY A 96 0.33 -12.65 -4.40
CA GLY A 96 1.15 -13.28 -5.42
C GLY A 96 0.83 -12.92 -6.87
N LEU A 97 -0.07 -12.00 -7.14
CA LEU A 97 -0.41 -11.58 -8.50
C LEU A 97 0.76 -10.89 -9.22
N GLY A 98 1.60 -10.18 -8.47
CA GLY A 98 2.66 -9.31 -8.98
C GLY A 98 2.33 -7.83 -8.78
N SER A 99 3.36 -7.00 -8.76
CA SER A 99 3.20 -5.55 -8.49
C SER A 99 2.41 -4.83 -9.58
N GLN A 100 2.47 -5.30 -10.81
CA GLN A 100 1.75 -4.72 -11.94
C GLN A 100 0.21 -4.87 -11.87
N PHE A 101 -0.30 -5.80 -11.03
CA PHE A 101 -1.73 -5.95 -10.76
C PHE A 101 -2.21 -5.11 -9.57
N SER A 102 -1.29 -4.43 -8.87
CA SER A 102 -1.61 -3.56 -7.74
C SER A 102 -1.62 -2.10 -8.22
N THR A 103 -2.78 -1.45 -8.13
CA THR A 103 -2.95 -0.05 -8.55
C THR A 103 -2.96 0.85 -7.32
N LEU A 104 -2.09 1.86 -7.30
CA LEU A 104 -2.17 2.96 -6.33
C LEU A 104 -3.18 3.99 -6.84
N THR A 105 -4.09 4.42 -5.98
CA THR A 105 -4.96 5.58 -6.21
C THR A 105 -4.73 6.63 -5.14
N ILE A 106 -4.74 7.90 -5.52
CA ILE A 106 -4.78 9.04 -4.61
C ILE A 106 -6.12 9.72 -4.83
N ASP A 107 -6.94 9.77 -3.77
CA ASP A 107 -8.28 10.34 -3.83
C ASP A 107 -9.18 9.69 -4.90
N GLY A 108 -8.96 8.39 -5.18
CA GLY A 108 -9.67 7.62 -6.21
C GLY A 108 -9.13 7.77 -7.63
N VAL A 109 -8.14 8.65 -7.86
CA VAL A 109 -7.47 8.82 -9.16
C VAL A 109 -6.25 7.92 -9.23
N ALA A 110 -6.14 7.07 -10.27
CA ALA A 110 -5.04 6.15 -10.42
C ALA A 110 -3.71 6.88 -10.68
N VAL A 111 -2.69 6.49 -9.92
CA VAL A 111 -1.29 6.84 -10.18
C VAL A 111 -0.74 5.82 -11.17
N THR A 112 -0.15 6.30 -12.24
CA THR A 112 0.31 5.47 -13.36
C THR A 112 1.75 5.77 -13.70
N ASP A 113 2.45 4.72 -14.08
CA ASP A 113 3.75 4.75 -14.72
C ASP A 113 3.68 3.84 -15.97
N CYS A 114 3.57 4.42 -17.15
CA CYS A 114 3.43 3.67 -18.40
C CYS A 114 4.75 3.01 -18.81
N GLN A 115 5.89 3.51 -18.35
CA GLN A 115 7.20 2.94 -18.61
C GLN A 115 7.38 1.62 -17.86
N ASN A 116 7.25 1.64 -16.53
CA ASN A 116 7.54 0.50 -15.65
C ASN A 116 6.30 -0.36 -15.31
N GLY A 117 5.10 0.21 -15.47
CA GLY A 117 3.84 -0.44 -15.13
C GLY A 117 3.65 -0.70 -13.63
N GLN A 118 4.55 -0.20 -12.79
CA GLN A 118 4.49 -0.31 -11.33
C GLN A 118 4.99 0.98 -10.69
N VAL A 119 4.44 1.30 -9.52
CA VAL A 119 4.74 2.53 -8.80
C VAL A 119 5.74 2.24 -7.68
N ASP A 120 6.77 3.08 -7.55
CA ASP A 120 7.64 3.06 -6.38
C ASP A 120 6.92 3.68 -5.18
N LEU A 121 6.57 2.85 -4.21
CA LEU A 121 5.81 3.25 -3.02
C LEU A 121 6.67 3.98 -1.98
N GLY A 122 7.98 3.94 -2.10
CA GLY A 122 8.92 4.70 -1.27
C GLY A 122 8.87 6.21 -1.51
N ARG A 123 8.31 6.64 -2.64
CA ARG A 123 8.19 8.06 -3.01
C ARG A 123 7.03 8.78 -2.31
N TYR A 124 6.01 8.04 -1.84
CA TYR A 124 4.78 8.62 -1.30
C TYR A 124 4.85 8.75 0.22
N MET A 125 4.92 10.01 0.67
CA MET A 125 4.90 10.37 2.09
C MET A 125 3.47 10.44 2.62
N LEU A 126 3.27 10.09 3.90
CA LEU A 126 1.93 9.95 4.51
C LEU A 126 1.39 11.21 5.18
N GLY A 127 2.19 12.27 5.29
CA GLY A 127 1.92 13.41 6.17
C GLY A 127 0.61 14.18 5.94
N ASN A 128 -0.04 14.00 4.78
CA ASN A 128 -1.33 14.64 4.45
C ASN A 128 -2.42 13.60 4.12
N SER A 129 -2.31 12.39 4.66
CA SER A 129 -3.27 11.32 4.41
C SER A 129 -4.21 11.11 5.59
N SER A 130 -5.51 10.98 5.33
CA SER A 130 -6.50 10.64 6.35
C SER A 130 -6.54 9.14 6.65
N TYR A 131 -6.37 8.31 5.64
CA TYR A 131 -6.23 6.86 5.76
C TYR A 131 -5.57 6.25 4.52
N ILE A 132 -5.03 5.06 4.69
CA ILE A 132 -4.60 4.16 3.62
C ILE A 132 -5.48 2.93 3.65
N SER A 133 -5.97 2.51 2.48
CA SER A 133 -6.70 1.25 2.36
C SER A 133 -6.11 0.36 1.28
N LEU A 134 -6.22 -0.95 1.49
CA LEU A 134 -5.92 -2.00 0.52
C LEU A 134 -7.17 -2.86 0.33
N ALA A 135 -7.70 -2.91 -0.88
CA ALA A 135 -8.77 -3.81 -1.27
C ALA A 135 -8.21 -4.89 -2.21
N ASN A 136 -8.34 -6.17 -1.82
CA ASN A 136 -7.94 -7.30 -2.65
C ASN A 136 -9.12 -7.71 -3.54
N GLY A 137 -9.14 -7.23 -4.79
CA GLY A 137 -10.22 -7.39 -5.75
C GLY A 137 -10.70 -6.06 -6.28
N GLN A 138 -11.71 -5.44 -5.68
CA GLN A 138 -12.17 -4.09 -6.03
C GLN A 138 -12.59 -3.30 -4.79
N MET A 139 -12.64 -1.99 -4.90
CA MET A 139 -13.13 -1.13 -3.82
C MET A 139 -14.63 -1.31 -3.63
N ASP A 140 -15.06 -1.29 -2.37
CA ASP A 140 -16.46 -1.38 -1.96
C ASP A 140 -17.21 -0.05 -2.21
N ASN A 141 -17.25 0.38 -3.46
CA ASN A 141 -17.91 1.59 -3.89
C ASN A 141 -18.33 1.45 -5.35
N THR A 142 -19.57 1.73 -5.68
CA THR A 142 -20.09 1.71 -7.05
C THR A 142 -19.81 3.00 -7.85
N LEU A 143 -19.21 4.02 -7.22
CA LEU A 143 -18.70 5.24 -7.88
C LEU A 143 -17.20 5.13 -8.22
N ASN A 144 -16.72 3.94 -8.58
CA ASN A 144 -15.34 3.74 -9.00
C ASN A 144 -15.14 4.15 -10.48
N SER A 145 -13.93 4.61 -10.80
CA SER A 145 -13.49 4.75 -12.19
C SER A 145 -13.38 3.38 -12.87
N ALA A 146 -13.50 3.32 -14.20
CA ALA A 146 -13.33 2.08 -14.96
C ALA A 146 -11.92 1.48 -14.74
N LYS A 147 -10.89 2.32 -14.56
CA LYS A 147 -9.51 1.90 -14.26
C LYS A 147 -9.38 1.21 -12.91
N ALA A 148 -10.17 1.62 -11.90
CA ALA A 148 -10.19 0.93 -10.60
C ALA A 148 -10.73 -0.50 -10.73
N TYR A 149 -11.71 -0.74 -11.61
CA TYR A 149 -12.19 -2.10 -11.88
C TYR A 149 -11.17 -2.99 -12.60
N ALA A 150 -10.20 -2.41 -13.32
CA ALA A 150 -9.15 -3.17 -14.00
C ALA A 150 -8.06 -3.75 -13.06
N ALA A 151 -7.93 -3.22 -11.83
CA ALA A 151 -6.89 -3.59 -10.89
C ALA A 151 -7.17 -4.95 -10.20
N GLY A 152 -6.14 -5.75 -9.96
CA GLY A 152 -6.21 -6.98 -9.16
C GLY A 152 -6.28 -6.70 -7.66
N SER A 153 -5.62 -5.63 -7.22
CA SER A 153 -5.73 -5.04 -5.88
C SER A 153 -5.60 -3.53 -5.98
N ILE A 154 -6.28 -2.81 -5.08
CA ILE A 154 -6.29 -1.35 -5.06
C ILE A 154 -5.75 -0.87 -3.73
N ILE A 155 -4.71 -0.05 -3.79
CA ILE A 155 -4.18 0.71 -2.67
C ILE A 155 -4.71 2.13 -2.82
N ASN A 156 -5.51 2.62 -1.88
CA ASN A 156 -6.01 3.99 -1.92
C ASN A 156 -5.40 4.81 -0.79
N MET A 157 -4.83 5.95 -1.16
CA MET A 157 -4.38 7.00 -0.25
C MET A 157 -5.36 8.16 -0.32
N GLU A 158 -6.11 8.40 0.75
CA GLU A 158 -7.08 9.49 0.80
C GLU A 158 -6.47 10.69 1.49
N THR A 159 -6.57 11.86 0.83
CA THR A 159 -6.08 13.14 1.36
C THR A 159 -6.93 13.60 2.54
N HIS A 160 -6.28 14.23 3.53
CA HIS A 160 -6.96 14.83 4.66
C HIS A 160 -7.70 16.11 4.23
N GLU A 161 -9.03 16.15 4.41
CA GLU A 161 -9.83 17.39 4.30
C GLU A 161 -9.71 18.15 5.62
N PRO A 162 -9.26 19.43 5.63
CA PRO A 162 -9.01 20.18 6.85
C PRO A 162 -10.27 20.39 7.69
N GLU A 163 -10.14 20.20 9.01
CA GLU A 163 -11.16 20.52 10.00
C GLU A 163 -10.66 21.70 10.87
N PHE A 164 -11.53 22.67 11.11
CA PHE A 164 -11.18 23.89 11.81
C PHE A 164 -12.00 24.04 13.10
N GLY A 165 -11.32 24.34 14.19
CA GLY A 165 -11.93 24.75 15.44
C GLY A 165 -12.30 26.25 15.45
N ALA A 166 -11.95 26.94 16.53
CA ALA A 166 -12.17 28.37 16.70
C ALA A 166 -11.31 29.22 15.74
N ARG A 167 -10.12 28.74 15.39
CA ARG A 167 -9.22 29.42 14.45
C ARG A 167 -9.56 29.08 13.01
N PRO A 168 -9.38 30.05 12.06
CA PRO A 168 -9.60 29.79 10.63
C PRO A 168 -8.42 29.09 9.96
N PHE A 169 -7.35 28.79 10.69
CA PHE A 169 -6.15 28.12 10.18
C PHE A 169 -5.61 27.09 11.16
N ASN A 170 -4.88 26.11 10.63
CA ASN A 170 -4.02 25.19 11.37
C ASN A 170 -2.62 25.26 10.78
N LEU A 171 -1.59 25.31 11.63
CA LEU A 171 -0.18 25.28 11.22
C LEU A 171 0.54 24.19 12.01
N ARG A 172 1.28 23.32 11.29
CA ARG A 172 2.14 22.30 11.90
C ARG A 172 3.55 22.44 11.33
N LEU A 173 4.53 22.63 12.20
CA LEU A 173 5.94 22.66 11.86
C LEU A 173 6.62 21.47 12.50
N GLY A 174 7.14 20.56 11.69
CA GLY A 174 7.78 19.34 12.15
C GLY A 174 9.23 19.24 11.68
N ALA A 175 10.04 18.53 12.45
CA ALA A 175 11.36 18.08 12.04
C ALA A 175 11.62 16.72 12.66
N GLU A 176 12.09 15.78 11.85
CA GLU A 176 12.57 14.46 12.29
C GLU A 176 14.03 14.30 11.91
N GLY A 177 14.85 13.85 12.87
CA GLY A 177 16.24 13.51 12.66
C GLY A 177 16.51 12.10 13.14
N GLY A 178 17.56 11.46 12.66
CA GLY A 178 17.84 10.10 13.08
C GLY A 178 19.16 9.50 12.59
N SER A 179 19.28 8.21 12.78
CA SER A 179 20.45 7.42 12.36
C SER A 179 20.72 7.58 10.86
N PHE A 180 21.97 7.43 10.47
CA PHE A 180 22.44 7.47 9.07
C PHE A 180 22.18 8.79 8.36
N GLY A 181 22.26 9.90 9.12
CA GLY A 181 22.10 11.26 8.60
C GLY A 181 20.68 11.56 8.13
N LEU A 182 19.68 10.90 8.71
CA LEU A 182 18.27 11.21 8.44
C LEU A 182 17.94 12.61 8.95
N LEU A 183 17.34 13.42 8.08
CA LEU A 183 16.72 14.70 8.40
C LEU A 183 15.47 14.88 7.54
N SER A 184 14.34 15.19 8.18
CA SER A 184 13.05 15.33 7.50
C SER A 184 12.22 16.47 8.11
N PRO A 185 12.47 17.74 7.73
CA PRO A 185 11.58 18.84 8.07
C PRO A 185 10.27 18.75 7.31
N THR A 186 9.18 19.15 7.98
CA THR A 186 7.81 19.15 7.43
C THR A 186 7.11 20.46 7.75
N LEU A 187 6.28 20.93 6.82
CA LEU A 187 5.39 22.06 6.98
C LEU A 187 3.99 21.66 6.53
N SER A 188 2.99 21.86 7.37
CA SER A 188 1.57 21.73 7.00
C SER A 188 0.85 23.01 7.37
N TYR A 189 0.18 23.61 6.41
CA TYR A 189 -0.64 24.80 6.59
C TYR A 189 -2.02 24.56 6.00
N GLU A 190 -3.05 24.84 6.78
CA GLU A 190 -4.44 24.71 6.39
C GLU A 190 -5.16 26.02 6.65
N GLN A 191 -5.97 26.49 5.71
CA GLN A 191 -6.71 27.74 5.78
C GLN A 191 -8.17 27.57 5.40
N ARG A 192 -9.06 28.00 6.25
CA ARG A 192 -10.49 28.14 5.92
C ARG A 192 -10.71 29.43 5.17
N ILE A 193 -11.34 29.36 4.01
CA ILE A 193 -11.70 30.51 3.16
C ILE A 193 -13.23 30.63 3.12
N GLY A 194 -13.77 31.46 4.01
CA GLY A 194 -15.21 31.56 4.21
C GLY A 194 -15.81 30.29 4.84
N GLN A 195 -17.05 29.94 4.45
CA GLN A 195 -17.77 28.80 5.03
C GLN A 195 -17.71 27.51 4.18
N ARG A 196 -17.29 27.60 2.93
CA ARG A 196 -17.42 26.54 1.94
C ARG A 196 -16.11 26.11 1.32
N MET A 197 -15.04 26.83 1.54
CA MET A 197 -13.75 26.57 0.91
C MET A 197 -12.66 26.40 1.95
N SER A 198 -11.71 25.51 1.67
CA SER A 198 -10.49 25.38 2.42
C SER A 198 -9.32 25.07 1.49
N LEU A 199 -8.14 25.52 1.91
CA LEU A 199 -6.86 25.28 1.27
C LEU A 199 -5.99 24.48 2.24
N SER A 200 -5.26 23.49 1.78
CA SER A 200 -4.19 22.87 2.54
C SER A 200 -2.91 22.82 1.72
N PHE A 201 -1.82 23.15 2.34
CA PHE A 201 -0.46 22.96 1.85
C PHE A 201 0.28 22.01 2.77
N TRP A 202 0.97 21.05 2.19
CA TRP A 202 1.88 20.18 2.91
C TRP A 202 3.20 20.06 2.14
N GLY A 203 4.32 20.23 2.84
CA GLY A 203 5.64 20.11 2.27
C GLY A 203 6.56 19.30 3.17
N ASN A 204 7.43 18.52 2.56
CA ASN A 204 8.45 17.72 3.25
C ASN A 204 9.74 17.72 2.43
N TYR A 205 10.85 17.76 3.13
CA TYR A 205 12.16 17.47 2.57
C TYR A 205 12.76 16.31 3.34
N LEU A 206 13.16 15.25 2.67
CA LEU A 206 13.76 14.07 3.27
C LEU A 206 15.18 13.91 2.73
N GLN A 207 16.16 13.90 3.63
CA GLN A 207 17.51 13.50 3.27
C GLN A 207 18.03 12.40 4.17
N SER A 208 18.90 11.54 3.65
CA SER A 208 19.66 10.57 4.42
C SER A 208 20.95 10.22 3.68
N LYS A 209 22.03 9.96 4.43
CA LYS A 209 23.26 9.37 3.88
C LYS A 209 23.09 7.89 3.57
N GLY A 210 22.21 7.20 4.32
CA GLY A 210 21.94 5.76 4.13
C GLY A 210 23.14 4.84 4.38
N ASP A 211 24.23 5.33 4.97
CA ASP A 211 25.51 4.67 5.15
C ASP A 211 25.55 3.68 6.35
N TYR A 212 24.51 2.85 6.49
CA TYR A 212 24.36 1.93 7.59
C TYR A 212 25.35 0.76 7.55
N PRO A 213 25.77 0.24 8.73
CA PRO A 213 26.62 -0.95 8.82
C PRO A 213 25.81 -2.22 8.54
N PHE A 214 26.47 -3.20 7.91
CA PHE A 214 25.96 -4.55 7.71
C PHE A 214 27.09 -5.57 7.81
N THR A 215 26.76 -6.85 7.97
CA THR A 215 27.73 -7.96 7.96
C THR A 215 27.68 -8.64 6.60
N LEU A 216 28.82 -8.69 5.90
CA LEU A 216 29.02 -9.43 4.67
C LEU A 216 29.57 -10.81 5.00
N TYR A 217 28.82 -11.87 4.67
CA TYR A 217 29.26 -13.25 4.81
C TYR A 217 29.86 -13.74 3.48
N TYR A 218 31.10 -14.17 3.50
CA TYR A 218 31.82 -14.63 2.30
C TYR A 218 31.41 -16.04 1.89
N THR A 219 30.94 -16.84 2.82
CA THR A 219 30.45 -18.19 2.55
C THR A 219 29.06 -18.34 3.17
N PRO A 220 28.03 -18.70 2.39
CA PRO A 220 26.69 -18.93 2.94
C PRO A 220 26.71 -19.98 4.05
N GLY A 221 26.12 -19.65 5.20
CA GLY A 221 26.03 -20.54 6.35
C GLY A 221 27.27 -20.61 7.26
N ARG A 222 28.38 -19.96 6.92
CA ARG A 222 29.57 -19.85 7.80
C ARG A 222 29.62 -18.46 8.44
N THR A 223 29.64 -18.43 9.76
CA THR A 223 29.70 -17.17 10.53
C THR A 223 31.13 -16.73 10.83
N ASP A 224 32.12 -17.60 10.61
CA ASP A 224 33.56 -17.39 10.85
C ASP A 224 34.27 -16.65 9.71
N SER A 225 33.63 -16.56 8.53
CA SER A 225 34.17 -15.86 7.36
C SER A 225 33.25 -14.69 7.00
N CYS A 226 33.40 -13.56 7.68
CA CYS A 226 32.61 -12.36 7.46
C CYS A 226 33.43 -11.09 7.72
N SER A 227 32.99 -9.98 7.13
CA SER A 227 33.46 -8.63 7.46
C SER A 227 32.31 -7.72 7.83
N ARG A 228 32.62 -6.66 8.58
CA ARG A 228 31.65 -5.59 8.89
C ARG A 228 31.90 -4.45 7.92
N GLU A 229 30.94 -4.24 7.05
CA GLU A 229 30.98 -3.24 5.99
C GLU A 229 29.99 -2.11 6.27
N ARG A 230 30.10 -1.01 5.52
CA ARG A 230 29.11 0.06 5.46
C ARG A 230 28.51 0.16 4.08
N ARG A 231 27.19 0.40 4.01
CA ARG A 231 26.51 0.66 2.75
C ARG A 231 27.04 1.93 2.13
N THR A 232 27.43 1.88 0.87
CA THR A 232 27.91 3.02 0.07
C THR A 232 26.90 3.33 -1.02
N ASN A 233 26.97 4.53 -1.60
CA ASN A 233 26.08 4.98 -2.68
C ASN A 233 24.60 4.78 -2.36
N SER A 234 24.17 5.21 -1.16
CA SER A 234 22.82 5.01 -0.64
C SER A 234 22.16 6.31 -0.15
N GLN A 235 22.76 7.45 -0.48
CA GLN A 235 22.24 8.77 -0.11
C GLN A 235 20.98 9.10 -0.92
N ILE A 236 20.06 9.82 -0.26
CA ILE A 236 18.83 10.32 -0.88
C ILE A 236 18.57 11.77 -0.49
N HIS A 237 17.90 12.47 -1.42
CA HIS A 237 17.34 13.81 -1.20
C HIS A 237 16.00 13.87 -1.93
N ILE A 238 14.92 14.05 -1.20
CA ILE A 238 13.57 14.11 -1.79
C ILE A 238 12.84 15.32 -1.22
N GLY A 239 12.41 16.21 -2.08
CA GLY A 239 11.49 17.31 -1.77
C GLY A 239 10.10 16.98 -2.31
N THR A 240 9.07 17.10 -1.47
CA THR A 240 7.68 16.86 -1.85
C THR A 240 6.80 18.01 -1.40
N ALA A 241 5.86 18.43 -2.24
CA ALA A 241 4.88 19.46 -1.91
C ALA A 241 3.50 19.08 -2.46
N ASP A 242 2.48 19.18 -1.61
CA ASP A 242 1.07 19.00 -1.92
C ASP A 242 0.30 20.29 -1.69
N LEU A 243 -0.52 20.70 -2.64
CA LEU A 243 -1.48 21.78 -2.50
C LEU A 243 -2.87 21.22 -2.79
N ASN A 244 -3.82 21.42 -1.87
CA ASN A 244 -5.18 20.95 -2.03
C ASN A 244 -6.17 22.11 -1.86
N TYR A 245 -7.14 22.19 -2.72
CA TYR A 245 -8.27 23.12 -2.65
C TYR A 245 -9.56 22.33 -2.56
N PHE A 246 -10.31 22.52 -1.48
CA PHE A 246 -11.61 21.89 -1.24
C PHE A 246 -12.69 22.94 -1.33
N PHE A 247 -13.73 22.67 -2.12
CA PHE A 247 -14.86 23.56 -2.31
C PHE A 247 -16.18 22.80 -2.20
N ARG A 248 -16.94 23.11 -1.16
CA ARG A 248 -18.31 22.64 -0.97
C ARG A 248 -19.25 23.64 -1.64
N ILE A 249 -19.48 23.47 -2.94
CA ILE A 249 -20.33 24.35 -3.75
C ILE A 249 -21.71 24.48 -3.09
N ASN A 250 -22.28 23.34 -2.70
CA ASN A 250 -23.49 23.22 -1.89
C ASN A 250 -23.50 21.87 -1.17
N SER A 251 -24.63 21.49 -0.53
CA SER A 251 -24.77 20.21 0.18
C SER A 251 -24.60 18.97 -0.70
N ARG A 252 -24.83 19.09 -2.02
CA ARG A 252 -24.80 18.00 -3.00
C ARG A 252 -23.54 17.99 -3.85
N ASN A 253 -22.88 19.14 -4.03
CA ASN A 253 -21.77 19.31 -4.98
C ASN A 253 -20.48 19.65 -4.24
N ARG A 254 -19.44 18.85 -4.47
CA ARG A 254 -18.10 19.04 -3.91
C ARG A 254 -17.07 18.98 -5.02
N LEU A 255 -16.08 19.86 -4.92
CA LEU A 255 -14.92 19.92 -5.80
C LEU A 255 -13.66 19.81 -4.93
N HIS A 256 -12.74 18.94 -5.32
CA HIS A 256 -11.40 18.84 -4.76
C HIS A 256 -10.40 18.94 -5.91
N VAL A 257 -9.46 19.85 -5.80
CA VAL A 257 -8.33 20.01 -6.72
C VAL A 257 -7.04 19.82 -5.94
N LYS A 258 -6.16 18.97 -6.45
CA LYS A 258 -4.84 18.67 -5.86
C LYS A 258 -3.76 18.96 -6.90
N ALA A 259 -2.67 19.60 -6.46
CA ALA A 259 -1.42 19.65 -7.17
C ALA A 259 -0.33 19.00 -6.31
N HIS A 260 0.49 18.16 -6.91
CA HIS A 260 1.60 17.46 -6.28
C HIS A 260 2.87 17.71 -7.06
N TYR A 261 3.95 17.99 -6.36
CA TYR A 261 5.28 18.10 -6.91
C TYR A 261 6.28 17.31 -6.08
N MET A 262 7.14 16.57 -6.74
CA MET A 262 8.27 15.87 -6.13
C MET A 262 9.51 16.07 -6.97
N ASN A 263 10.63 16.31 -6.29
CA ASN A 263 11.97 16.28 -6.87
C ASN A 263 12.84 15.38 -5.99
N GLY A 264 13.49 14.39 -6.59
CA GLY A 264 14.26 13.38 -5.89
C GLY A 264 15.59 13.08 -6.52
N TYR A 265 16.59 12.83 -5.68
CA TYR A 265 17.85 12.19 -6.03
C TYR A 265 17.99 10.92 -5.21
N HIS A 266 18.21 9.81 -5.87
CA HIS A 266 18.38 8.49 -5.28
C HIS A 266 19.68 7.88 -5.76
N ALA A 267 20.68 7.76 -4.90
CA ALA A 267 21.82 6.90 -5.18
C ALA A 267 21.37 5.43 -5.12
N LEU A 268 21.81 4.62 -6.05
CA LEU A 268 21.45 3.22 -6.20
C LEU A 268 22.62 2.35 -5.77
N PRO A 269 22.59 1.79 -4.56
CA PRO A 269 23.74 1.11 -4.00
C PRO A 269 24.07 -0.23 -4.66
N GLY A 270 23.19 -0.75 -5.52
CA GLY A 270 23.38 -2.04 -6.17
C GLY A 270 23.39 -3.25 -5.22
N PRO A 271 23.50 -4.48 -5.70
CA PRO A 271 23.66 -5.67 -4.87
C PRO A 271 25.07 -5.73 -4.23
N VAL A 272 25.14 -6.18 -2.98
CA VAL A 272 26.43 -6.48 -2.33
C VAL A 272 26.85 -7.89 -2.73
N ILE A 273 27.85 -7.98 -3.58
CA ILE A 273 28.47 -9.23 -4.00
C ILE A 273 29.96 -9.18 -3.69
N TYR A 274 30.58 -10.35 -3.53
CA TYR A 274 31.93 -10.53 -3.00
C TYR A 274 33.02 -9.61 -3.59
N TYR A 275 32.87 -9.20 -4.85
CA TYR A 275 33.85 -8.37 -5.54
C TYR A 275 33.38 -6.95 -5.87
N SER A 276 32.16 -6.57 -5.51
CA SER A 276 31.59 -5.24 -5.78
C SER A 276 30.73 -4.77 -4.63
N VAL A 277 31.31 -3.93 -3.79
CA VAL A 277 30.63 -3.30 -2.64
C VAL A 277 30.21 -1.86 -2.97
N ARG A 278 30.69 -1.30 -4.09
CA ARG A 278 30.50 0.09 -4.46
C ARG A 278 29.56 0.20 -5.65
N GLY A 279 28.41 0.86 -5.47
CA GLY A 279 27.55 1.31 -6.56
C GLY A 279 28.08 2.59 -7.20
N SER A 280 27.84 2.75 -8.50
CA SER A 280 28.16 3.95 -9.29
C SER A 280 26.92 4.61 -9.87
N GLU A 281 25.75 4.05 -9.57
CA GLU A 281 24.48 4.35 -10.19
C GLU A 281 23.68 5.34 -9.32
N HIS A 282 22.92 6.21 -9.98
CA HIS A 282 21.93 7.05 -9.33
C HIS A 282 20.75 7.33 -10.27
N SER A 283 19.63 7.74 -9.68
CA SER A 283 18.46 8.23 -10.38
C SER A 283 18.11 9.63 -9.89
N GLU A 284 17.79 10.51 -10.85
CA GLU A 284 17.20 11.82 -10.60
C GLU A 284 15.77 11.80 -11.11
N GLU A 285 14.83 12.29 -10.30
CA GLU A 285 13.42 12.14 -10.58
C GLU A 285 12.68 13.45 -10.34
N GLN A 286 11.82 13.80 -11.28
CA GLN A 286 10.85 14.87 -11.11
C GLN A 286 9.45 14.37 -11.44
N LEU A 287 8.50 14.64 -10.57
CA LEU A 287 7.10 14.31 -10.78
C LEU A 287 6.24 15.51 -10.45
N PHE A 288 5.42 15.92 -11.40
CA PHE A 288 4.34 16.87 -11.20
C PHE A 288 3.04 16.24 -11.66
N PHE A 289 1.98 16.32 -10.85
CA PHE A 289 0.65 16.08 -11.33
C PHE A 289 -0.35 17.05 -10.71
N THR A 290 -1.40 17.34 -11.46
CA THR A 290 -2.61 17.98 -10.95
C THR A 290 -3.79 17.06 -11.20
N GLN A 291 -4.69 16.96 -10.21
CA GLN A 291 -5.90 16.19 -10.33
C GLN A 291 -7.11 16.93 -9.78
N THR A 292 -8.26 16.62 -10.34
CA THR A 292 -9.54 17.22 -9.95
C THR A 292 -10.55 16.11 -9.72
N ARG A 293 -11.29 16.19 -8.61
CA ARG A 293 -12.41 15.32 -8.29
C ARG A 293 -13.65 16.19 -8.07
N PHE A 294 -14.61 16.11 -8.96
CA PHE A 294 -15.94 16.68 -8.77
C PHE A 294 -16.91 15.56 -8.45
N ARG A 295 -17.73 15.75 -7.41
CA ARG A 295 -18.77 14.80 -7.01
C ARG A 295 -20.09 15.53 -6.81
N HIS A 296 -21.12 15.05 -7.50
CA HIS A 296 -22.52 15.37 -7.24
C HIS A 296 -23.16 14.18 -6.54
N THR A 297 -23.85 14.42 -5.42
CA THR A 297 -24.63 13.42 -4.70
C THR A 297 -26.10 13.83 -4.71
N GLY A 298 -26.89 13.14 -5.51
CA GLY A 298 -28.32 13.38 -5.63
C GLY A 298 -29.16 12.47 -4.73
N GLN A 299 -30.45 12.46 -4.93
CA GLN A 299 -31.36 11.57 -4.23
C GLN A 299 -31.29 10.14 -4.79
N ASN A 300 -31.29 10.03 -6.13
CA ASN A 300 -31.20 8.75 -6.84
C ASN A 300 -30.06 8.70 -7.86
N TRP A 301 -29.43 9.84 -8.14
CA TRP A 301 -28.37 9.95 -9.13
C TRP A 301 -27.14 10.60 -8.54
N ASP A 302 -26.00 9.95 -8.71
CA ASP A 302 -24.70 10.51 -8.37
C ASP A 302 -23.84 10.60 -9.63
N LEU A 303 -23.02 11.65 -9.69
CA LEU A 303 -22.03 11.84 -10.74
C LEU A 303 -20.67 12.07 -10.11
N GLN A 304 -19.65 11.39 -10.61
CA GLN A 304 -18.26 11.66 -10.29
C GLN A 304 -17.48 11.94 -11.58
N LEU A 305 -16.74 13.04 -11.59
CA LEU A 305 -15.80 13.38 -12.65
C LEU A 305 -14.40 13.44 -12.03
N LEU A 306 -13.45 12.74 -12.65
CA LEU A 306 -12.04 12.78 -12.28
C LEU A 306 -11.24 13.25 -13.48
N GLY A 307 -10.31 14.17 -13.26
CA GLY A 307 -9.36 14.61 -14.27
C GLY A 307 -7.96 14.59 -13.70
N LYS A 308 -6.94 14.23 -14.51
CA LYS A 308 -5.52 14.31 -14.12
C LYS A 308 -4.67 14.71 -15.30
N TYR A 309 -3.69 15.55 -15.04
CA TYR A 309 -2.52 15.73 -15.89
C TYR A 309 -1.27 15.41 -15.07
N GLN A 310 -0.36 14.62 -15.63
CA GLN A 310 0.90 14.24 -15.01
C GLN A 310 2.05 14.47 -15.97
N HIS A 311 3.17 14.96 -15.45
CA HIS A 311 4.45 15.04 -16.12
C HIS A 311 5.51 14.46 -15.17
N SER A 312 6.35 13.54 -15.67
CA SER A 312 7.50 13.04 -14.96
C SER A 312 8.73 13.01 -15.85
N GLU A 313 9.89 13.23 -15.23
CA GLU A 313 11.20 13.07 -15.83
C GLU A 313 12.03 12.18 -14.91
N ASP A 314 12.56 11.08 -15.44
CA ASP A 314 13.44 10.14 -14.74
C ASP A 314 14.76 10.06 -15.50
N ILE A 315 15.86 10.31 -14.80
CA ILE A 315 17.23 10.23 -15.36
C ILE A 315 17.98 9.16 -14.58
N TYR A 316 18.35 8.09 -15.25
CA TYR A 316 19.24 7.06 -14.71
C TYR A 316 20.66 7.30 -15.20
N VAL A 317 21.63 7.30 -14.28
CA VAL A 317 23.05 7.48 -14.57
C VAL A 317 23.86 6.35 -13.95
N ASP A 318 24.74 5.72 -14.76
CA ASP A 318 25.79 4.83 -14.29
C ASP A 318 27.14 5.32 -14.78
N THR A 319 28.04 5.64 -13.84
CA THR A 319 29.36 6.21 -14.13
C THR A 319 30.46 5.16 -14.31
N ALA A 320 30.16 3.87 -14.16
CA ALA A 320 31.15 2.77 -14.20
C ALA A 320 30.93 1.80 -15.36
N VAL A 321 30.27 2.20 -16.43
CA VAL A 321 30.12 1.36 -17.62
C VAL A 321 31.43 1.35 -18.43
N HIS A 322 32.26 0.34 -18.22
CA HIS A 322 33.62 0.25 -18.78
C HIS A 322 33.74 0.36 -20.32
N SER A 323 32.68 0.03 -21.05
CA SER A 323 32.69 0.04 -22.50
C SER A 323 32.36 1.39 -23.15
N ILE A 324 31.59 2.24 -22.47
CA ILE A 324 31.07 3.50 -23.02
C ILE A 324 31.31 4.71 -22.10
N GLY A 325 31.99 4.51 -20.97
CA GLY A 325 32.18 5.56 -19.94
C GLY A 325 30.94 5.73 -19.06
N THR A 326 30.23 6.86 -19.19
CA THR A 326 29.01 7.12 -18.46
C THR A 326 27.78 6.79 -19.27
N LEU A 327 26.94 5.91 -18.78
CA LEU A 327 25.61 5.67 -19.32
C LEU A 327 24.63 6.68 -18.70
N ARG A 328 23.83 7.36 -19.54
CA ARG A 328 22.78 8.28 -19.11
C ARG A 328 21.51 8.03 -19.91
N ASN A 329 20.49 7.48 -19.25
CA ASN A 329 19.18 7.26 -19.83
C ASN A 329 18.20 8.32 -19.30
N LEU A 330 17.47 8.95 -20.20
CA LEU A 330 16.46 9.96 -19.91
C LEU A 330 15.11 9.44 -20.36
N TYR A 331 14.12 9.54 -19.48
CA TYR A 331 12.72 9.19 -19.74
C TYR A 331 11.82 10.34 -19.33
N ARG A 332 11.01 10.82 -20.26
CA ARG A 332 9.98 11.84 -20.01
C ARG A 332 8.62 11.24 -20.29
N GLN A 333 7.74 11.30 -19.31
CA GLN A 333 6.40 10.78 -19.44
C GLN A 333 5.37 11.90 -19.24
N GLN A 334 4.33 11.87 -20.06
CA GLN A 334 3.16 12.72 -19.90
C GLN A 334 1.90 11.86 -19.91
N GLU A 335 0.93 12.18 -19.06
CA GLU A 335 -0.38 11.54 -19.04
C GLU A 335 -1.48 12.57 -18.90
N GLY A 336 -2.46 12.49 -19.80
CA GLY A 336 -3.79 13.08 -19.64
C GLY A 336 -4.78 11.98 -19.31
N TYR A 337 -5.60 12.16 -18.26
CA TYR A 337 -6.63 11.20 -17.83
C TYR A 337 -7.94 11.89 -17.50
N LEU A 338 -9.04 11.30 -17.96
CA LEU A 338 -10.40 11.70 -17.66
C LEU A 338 -11.24 10.47 -17.31
N SER A 339 -12.04 10.58 -16.26
CA SER A 339 -13.00 9.54 -15.85
C SER A 339 -14.34 10.16 -15.52
N GLN A 340 -15.41 9.53 -15.99
CA GLN A 340 -16.79 9.93 -15.74
C GLN A 340 -17.53 8.71 -15.20
N THR A 341 -18.16 8.84 -14.04
CA THR A 341 -18.98 7.79 -13.45
C THR A 341 -20.34 8.34 -13.11
N LEU A 342 -21.38 7.78 -13.71
CA LEU A 342 -22.77 8.05 -13.40
C LEU A 342 -23.36 6.86 -12.68
N ARG A 343 -24.04 7.09 -11.55
CA ARG A 343 -24.69 6.06 -10.75
C ARG A 343 -26.15 6.41 -10.52
N TYR A 344 -27.04 5.48 -10.86
CA TYR A 344 -28.40 5.44 -10.36
C TYR A 344 -28.47 4.53 -9.13
N HIS A 345 -29.18 4.94 -8.09
CA HIS A 345 -29.37 4.10 -6.91
C HIS A 345 -30.74 4.33 -6.26
N ASN A 346 -31.27 3.26 -5.71
CA ASN A 346 -32.41 3.26 -4.79
C ASN A 346 -32.07 2.34 -3.58
N GLU A 347 -33.05 1.98 -2.76
CA GLU A 347 -32.85 1.13 -1.59
C GLU A 347 -32.29 -0.25 -1.91
N HIS A 348 -32.67 -0.84 -3.05
CA HIS A 348 -32.34 -2.21 -3.43
C HIS A 348 -31.33 -2.31 -4.56
N LEU A 349 -31.37 -1.39 -5.50
CA LEU A 349 -30.58 -1.46 -6.73
C LEU A 349 -29.67 -0.26 -6.90
N SER A 350 -28.42 -0.52 -7.26
CA SER A 350 -27.49 0.51 -7.71
C SER A 350 -26.89 0.09 -9.05
N VAL A 351 -26.95 0.95 -10.05
CA VAL A 351 -26.37 0.73 -11.37
C VAL A 351 -25.42 1.87 -11.67
N SER A 352 -24.19 1.57 -12.03
CA SER A 352 -23.22 2.59 -12.42
C SER A 352 -22.60 2.30 -13.78
N LEU A 353 -22.40 3.37 -14.54
CA LEU A 353 -21.67 3.39 -15.81
C LEU A 353 -20.45 4.28 -15.62
N SER A 354 -19.26 3.70 -15.83
CA SER A 354 -17.98 4.40 -15.76
C SER A 354 -17.29 4.37 -17.12
N ALA A 355 -16.73 5.50 -17.53
CA ALA A 355 -15.94 5.62 -18.75
C ALA A 355 -14.67 6.39 -18.47
N ASP A 356 -13.52 5.78 -18.81
CA ASP A 356 -12.19 6.35 -18.60
C ASP A 356 -11.47 6.47 -19.93
N GLN A 357 -10.79 7.60 -20.14
CA GLN A 357 -9.90 7.82 -21.26
C GLN A 357 -8.55 8.27 -20.73
N SER A 358 -7.46 7.72 -21.28
CA SER A 358 -6.12 8.21 -21.00
C SER A 358 -5.25 8.22 -22.24
N ALA A 359 -4.40 9.24 -22.33
CA ALA A 359 -3.33 9.35 -23.32
C ALA A 359 -2.00 9.45 -22.57
N ASN A 360 -1.10 8.51 -22.84
CA ASN A 360 0.24 8.47 -22.29
C ASN A 360 1.25 8.66 -23.41
N HIS A 361 2.29 9.46 -23.16
CA HIS A 361 3.38 9.71 -24.07
C HIS A 361 4.71 9.51 -23.34
N LEU A 362 5.58 8.64 -23.86
CA LEU A 362 6.92 8.39 -23.36
C LEU A 362 7.93 8.82 -24.42
N LEU A 363 8.81 9.75 -24.04
CA LEU A 363 9.99 10.14 -24.77
C LEU A 363 11.23 9.64 -24.04
N SER A 364 12.20 9.09 -24.79
CA SER A 364 13.47 8.64 -24.23
C SER A 364 14.64 9.00 -25.15
N ASN A 365 15.87 8.92 -24.63
CA ASN A 365 17.08 9.04 -25.43
C ASN A 365 17.65 7.68 -25.90
N LEU A 366 16.84 6.61 -25.81
CA LEU A 366 17.23 5.31 -26.35
C LEU A 366 17.34 5.33 -27.85
N ALA A 367 18.21 4.49 -28.41
CA ALA A 367 18.45 4.45 -29.85
C ALA A 367 17.25 3.96 -30.67
N GLN A 368 16.38 3.16 -30.05
CA GLN A 368 15.14 2.64 -30.61
C GLN A 368 14.00 2.87 -29.66
N HIS A 369 12.75 2.95 -30.17
CA HIS A 369 11.54 3.11 -29.33
C HIS A 369 11.60 4.37 -28.44
N ASN A 370 12.10 5.46 -28.98
CA ASN A 370 12.35 6.71 -28.25
C ASN A 370 11.13 7.63 -28.16
N ASP A 371 10.07 7.35 -28.90
CA ASP A 371 8.81 8.10 -28.94
C ASP A 371 7.64 7.12 -29.04
N VAL A 372 6.97 6.86 -27.91
CA VAL A 372 5.88 5.89 -27.83
C VAL A 372 4.65 6.52 -27.16
N GLN A 373 3.49 6.31 -27.76
CA GLN A 373 2.22 6.79 -27.24
C GLN A 373 1.28 5.63 -26.99
N ARG A 374 0.48 5.73 -25.90
CA ARG A 374 -0.59 4.77 -25.59
C ARG A 374 -1.89 5.49 -25.37
N LEU A 375 -2.89 5.15 -26.17
CA LEU A 375 -4.28 5.56 -25.93
C LEU A 375 -5.03 4.41 -25.28
N SER A 376 -5.80 4.73 -24.23
CA SER A 376 -6.62 3.75 -23.51
C SER A 376 -8.03 4.28 -23.35
N ALA A 377 -9.00 3.42 -23.61
CA ALA A 377 -10.40 3.64 -23.33
C ALA A 377 -10.93 2.44 -22.55
N LEU A 378 -11.47 2.69 -21.36
CA LEU A 378 -12.09 1.67 -20.53
C LEU A 378 -13.55 2.06 -20.26
N GLY A 379 -14.45 1.08 -20.31
CA GLY A 379 -15.87 1.26 -19.97
C GLY A 379 -16.31 0.17 -18.99
N ALA A 380 -16.97 0.53 -17.91
CA ALA A 380 -17.45 -0.45 -16.93
C ALA A 380 -18.93 -0.23 -16.63
N LEU A 381 -19.70 -1.32 -16.71
CA LEU A 381 -21.07 -1.39 -16.21
C LEU A 381 -21.05 -2.20 -14.91
N SER A 382 -21.54 -1.62 -13.82
CA SER A 382 -21.62 -2.26 -12.51
C SER A 382 -23.05 -2.23 -12.00
N VAL A 383 -23.53 -3.36 -11.49
CA VAL A 383 -24.85 -3.52 -10.90
C VAL A 383 -24.70 -4.10 -9.51
N GLU A 384 -25.27 -3.44 -8.51
CA GLU A 384 -25.36 -3.90 -7.13
C GLU A 384 -26.84 -4.09 -6.77
N TYR A 385 -27.17 -5.23 -6.21
CA TYR A 385 -28.49 -5.53 -5.67
C TYR A 385 -28.41 -5.87 -4.18
N LYS A 386 -29.27 -5.26 -3.37
CA LYS A 386 -29.41 -5.47 -1.94
C LYS A 386 -30.81 -5.98 -1.62
N ALA A 387 -30.89 -7.05 -0.84
CA ALA A 387 -32.15 -7.60 -0.36
C ALA A 387 -32.04 -8.08 1.09
N HIS A 388 -33.06 -7.80 1.85
CA HIS A 388 -33.24 -8.43 3.17
C HIS A 388 -33.97 -9.76 2.98
N LEU A 389 -33.30 -10.87 3.33
CA LEU A 389 -33.86 -12.22 3.22
C LEU A 389 -34.50 -12.61 4.57
N ALA A 390 -35.78 -12.27 4.78
CA ALA A 390 -36.47 -12.50 6.04
C ALA A 390 -36.42 -13.97 6.52
N TRP A 391 -36.50 -14.94 5.58
CA TRP A 391 -36.44 -16.38 5.87
C TRP A 391 -35.05 -16.85 6.34
N LEU A 392 -33.96 -16.16 5.96
CA LEU A 392 -32.59 -16.40 6.43
C LEU A 392 -32.16 -15.40 7.52
N ARG A 393 -32.99 -14.43 7.86
CA ARG A 393 -32.72 -13.37 8.86
C ARG A 393 -31.45 -12.57 8.58
N GLY A 394 -31.15 -12.31 7.31
CA GLY A 394 -29.91 -11.63 6.91
C GLY A 394 -30.05 -10.78 5.67
N ASP A 395 -29.01 -10.00 5.40
CA ASP A 395 -28.91 -9.09 4.27
C ASP A 395 -28.01 -9.72 3.19
N LEU A 396 -28.56 -9.89 1.99
CA LEU A 396 -27.83 -10.30 0.80
C LEU A 396 -27.46 -9.08 -0.02
N ARG A 397 -26.22 -9.04 -0.47
CA ARG A 397 -25.72 -8.09 -1.46
C ARG A 397 -25.04 -8.85 -2.58
N ALA A 398 -25.49 -8.62 -3.82
CA ALA A 398 -24.92 -9.19 -5.01
C ALA A 398 -24.41 -8.08 -5.92
N ASP A 399 -23.19 -8.21 -6.43
CA ASP A 399 -22.58 -7.28 -7.36
C ASP A 399 -22.12 -8.00 -8.61
N ALA A 400 -22.34 -7.40 -9.75
CA ALA A 400 -21.79 -7.81 -11.02
C ALA A 400 -21.18 -6.61 -11.73
N ASN A 401 -20.01 -6.82 -12.32
CA ASN A 401 -19.35 -5.80 -13.13
C ASN A 401 -18.83 -6.40 -14.43
N LEU A 402 -18.95 -5.67 -15.51
CA LEU A 402 -18.34 -6.01 -16.80
C LEU A 402 -17.49 -4.82 -17.26
N LEU A 403 -16.17 -5.07 -17.33
CA LEU A 403 -15.19 -4.10 -17.79
C LEU A 403 -14.79 -4.36 -19.23
N GLY A 404 -15.00 -3.39 -20.11
CA GLY A 404 -14.47 -3.33 -21.47
C GLY A 404 -13.15 -2.57 -21.50
N THR A 405 -12.13 -3.13 -22.09
CA THR A 405 -10.80 -2.52 -22.26
C THR A 405 -10.48 -2.40 -23.75
N TRP A 406 -10.06 -1.22 -24.17
CA TRP A 406 -9.46 -0.94 -25.47
C TRP A 406 -8.18 -0.13 -25.25
N ILE A 407 -7.02 -0.64 -25.71
CA ILE A 407 -5.72 0.00 -25.56
C ILE A 407 -4.99 -0.12 -26.89
N HIS A 408 -4.40 0.97 -27.36
CA HIS A 408 -3.64 1.02 -28.59
C HIS A 408 -2.34 1.78 -28.41
N ASP A 409 -1.24 1.14 -28.82
CA ASP A 409 0.10 1.71 -28.79
C ASP A 409 0.44 2.25 -30.18
N TYR A 410 0.97 3.46 -30.23
CA TYR A 410 1.46 4.11 -31.42
C TYR A 410 2.96 4.28 -31.30
N GLU A 411 3.65 3.75 -32.27
CA GLU A 411 5.08 3.90 -32.46
C GLU A 411 5.36 4.25 -33.90
N PRO A 412 6.24 5.24 -34.21
CA PRO A 412 6.46 5.68 -35.57
C PRO A 412 6.94 4.59 -36.55
N THR A 413 7.60 3.55 -36.02
CA THR A 413 8.29 2.51 -36.83
C THR A 413 7.57 1.16 -36.83
N VAL A 414 6.58 0.94 -35.96
CA VAL A 414 5.96 -0.38 -35.79
C VAL A 414 4.44 -0.27 -35.86
N ALA A 415 3.84 -0.98 -36.80
CA ALA A 415 2.38 -1.11 -36.84
C ALA A 415 1.89 -2.04 -35.70
N SER A 416 0.98 -1.56 -34.88
CA SER A 416 0.39 -2.34 -33.79
C SER A 416 -1.12 -2.48 -33.94
N SER A 417 -1.67 -3.57 -33.40
CA SER A 417 -3.12 -3.78 -33.31
C SER A 417 -3.60 -3.48 -31.91
N PRO A 418 -4.81 -2.90 -31.74
CA PRO A 418 -5.31 -2.59 -30.42
C PRO A 418 -5.63 -3.84 -29.59
N TYR A 419 -5.27 -3.80 -28.32
CA TYR A 419 -5.65 -4.80 -27.33
C TYR A 419 -7.11 -4.58 -26.94
N LYS A 420 -7.93 -5.65 -26.95
CA LYS A 420 -9.36 -5.59 -26.59
C LYS A 420 -9.70 -6.74 -25.64
N ARG A 421 -10.46 -6.43 -24.59
CA ARG A 421 -10.89 -7.46 -23.62
C ARG A 421 -12.18 -7.05 -22.91
N LEU A 422 -13.02 -8.07 -22.61
CA LEU A 422 -14.11 -7.96 -21.65
C LEU A 422 -13.74 -8.79 -20.41
N SER A 423 -13.75 -8.16 -19.24
CA SER A 423 -13.35 -8.78 -17.97
C SER A 423 -14.51 -8.73 -16.99
N PRO A 424 -15.07 -9.89 -16.61
CA PRO A 424 -16.18 -9.96 -15.67
C PRO A 424 -15.71 -9.96 -14.20
N TYR A 425 -16.61 -9.47 -13.34
CA TYR A 425 -16.56 -9.60 -11.89
C TYR A 425 -17.93 -10.02 -11.36
N LEU A 426 -17.94 -10.89 -10.36
CA LEU A 426 -19.12 -11.26 -9.60
C LEU A 426 -18.78 -11.28 -8.12
N GLY A 427 -19.56 -10.62 -7.28
CA GLY A 427 -19.43 -10.60 -5.84
C GLY A 427 -20.74 -10.93 -5.14
N LEU A 428 -20.66 -11.70 -4.06
CA LEU A 428 -21.79 -12.03 -3.20
C LEU A 428 -21.38 -11.82 -1.74
N THR A 429 -22.21 -11.13 -0.98
CA THR A 429 -22.02 -10.94 0.46
C THR A 429 -23.33 -11.26 1.17
N TYR A 430 -23.25 -12.08 2.20
CA TYR A 430 -24.38 -12.38 3.06
C TYR A 430 -24.04 -12.04 4.49
N SER A 431 -24.80 -11.15 5.11
CA SER A 431 -24.58 -10.66 6.47
C SER A 431 -25.76 -11.09 7.35
N ILE A 432 -25.44 -11.80 8.44
CA ILE A 432 -26.39 -12.19 9.47
C ILE A 432 -25.85 -11.81 10.84
N ASP A 433 -26.55 -10.92 11.54
CA ASP A 433 -26.13 -10.38 12.84
C ASP A 433 -24.66 -9.89 12.81
N ARG A 434 -23.76 -10.68 13.37
CA ARG A 434 -22.32 -10.37 13.55
C ARG A 434 -21.40 -11.05 12.53
N LEU A 435 -21.96 -11.85 11.67
CA LEU A 435 -21.23 -12.61 10.67
C LEU A 435 -21.51 -12.08 9.28
N THR A 436 -20.47 -11.91 8.50
CA THR A 436 -20.55 -11.58 7.08
C THR A 436 -19.74 -12.59 6.32
N PHE A 437 -20.39 -13.29 5.41
CA PHE A 437 -19.76 -14.19 4.44
C PHE A 437 -19.63 -13.48 3.12
N ARG A 438 -18.55 -13.74 2.37
CA ARG A 438 -18.31 -13.16 1.06
C ARG A 438 -17.72 -14.18 0.10
N TYR A 439 -18.07 -14.03 -1.15
CA TYR A 439 -17.44 -14.67 -2.28
C TYR A 439 -17.26 -13.67 -3.38
N PHE A 440 -16.13 -13.70 -4.08
CA PHE A 440 -16.01 -13.03 -5.36
C PHE A 440 -15.20 -13.83 -6.36
N PHE A 441 -15.55 -13.63 -7.63
CA PHE A 441 -14.80 -13.98 -8.82
C PHE A 441 -14.42 -12.74 -9.58
N LYS A 442 -13.19 -12.67 -10.12
CA LYS A 442 -12.73 -11.53 -10.92
C LYS A 442 -11.74 -11.96 -11.98
N GLU A 443 -11.91 -11.48 -13.21
CA GLU A 443 -10.89 -11.50 -14.25
C GLU A 443 -10.21 -10.13 -14.35
N ASN A 444 -8.88 -10.13 -14.36
CA ASN A 444 -8.06 -8.94 -14.61
C ASN A 444 -7.26 -9.16 -15.88
N TYR A 445 -7.13 -8.10 -16.67
CA TYR A 445 -6.40 -8.09 -17.93
C TYR A 445 -5.37 -6.97 -17.92
N ARG A 446 -4.10 -7.30 -18.20
CA ARG A 446 -2.98 -6.36 -18.21
C ARG A 446 -2.24 -6.41 -19.53
N VAL A 447 -2.12 -5.26 -20.17
CA VAL A 447 -1.28 -5.06 -21.36
C VAL A 447 0.17 -4.87 -20.90
N PRO A 448 1.19 -5.38 -21.63
CA PRO A 448 2.59 -5.15 -21.31
C PRO A 448 2.90 -3.65 -21.21
N ASN A 449 3.77 -3.25 -20.29
CA ASN A 449 4.26 -1.87 -20.16
C ASN A 449 5.34 -1.57 -21.22
N PHE A 450 5.78 -0.31 -21.32
CA PHE A 450 6.75 0.07 -22.34
C PHE A 450 8.14 -0.55 -22.11
N ASN A 451 8.58 -0.69 -20.86
CA ASN A 451 9.84 -1.40 -20.60
C ASN A 451 9.77 -2.87 -20.98
N GLU A 452 8.64 -3.54 -20.74
CA GLU A 452 8.45 -4.94 -21.16
C GLU A 452 8.49 -5.08 -22.69
N LEU A 453 7.89 -4.13 -23.42
CA LEU A 453 7.83 -4.17 -24.89
C LEU A 453 9.15 -3.77 -25.57
N TYR A 454 9.86 -2.77 -25.03
CA TYR A 454 10.89 -2.04 -25.78
C TYR A 454 12.29 -2.09 -25.17
N TYR A 455 12.45 -2.49 -23.89
CA TYR A 455 13.77 -2.42 -23.25
C TYR A 455 14.76 -3.42 -23.81
N TYR A 456 14.36 -4.65 -24.15
CA TYR A 456 15.17 -5.67 -24.84
C TYR A 456 14.28 -6.86 -25.24
N THR A 457 13.51 -6.72 -26.28
CA THR A 457 12.73 -7.84 -26.83
C THR A 457 13.45 -8.40 -28.08
N VAL A 458 14.16 -9.50 -27.91
CA VAL A 458 14.68 -10.24 -29.03
C VAL A 458 13.57 -11.13 -29.59
N GLY A 459 12.85 -10.61 -30.59
CA GLY A 459 12.04 -11.43 -31.51
C GLY A 459 10.73 -12.03 -30.97
N HIS A 460 10.25 -11.68 -29.78
CA HIS A 460 9.00 -12.20 -29.23
C HIS A 460 7.95 -11.11 -29.00
N GLN A 461 6.79 -11.24 -29.65
CA GLN A 461 5.63 -10.42 -29.30
C GLN A 461 5.08 -10.86 -27.95
N LEU A 462 5.13 -9.97 -26.96
CA LEU A 462 4.54 -10.23 -25.64
C LEU A 462 3.02 -10.26 -25.72
N ARG A 463 2.43 -11.28 -25.10
CA ARG A 463 0.98 -11.38 -24.91
C ARG A 463 0.57 -10.72 -23.60
N PRO A 464 -0.62 -10.07 -23.57
CA PRO A 464 -1.18 -9.55 -22.32
C PRO A 464 -1.40 -10.65 -21.28
N GLU A 465 -1.13 -10.30 -20.01
CA GLU A 465 -1.39 -11.19 -18.88
C GLU A 465 -2.87 -11.22 -18.52
N LYS A 466 -3.34 -12.37 -18.03
CA LYS A 466 -4.69 -12.58 -17.51
C LYS A 466 -4.61 -13.19 -16.12
N ALA A 467 -5.26 -12.55 -15.15
CA ALA A 467 -5.35 -13.08 -13.80
C ALA A 467 -6.81 -13.37 -13.44
N LEU A 468 -7.09 -14.60 -13.03
CA LEU A 468 -8.36 -15.02 -12.45
C LEU A 468 -8.22 -15.07 -10.94
N GLN A 469 -9.15 -14.46 -10.23
CA GLN A 469 -9.17 -14.42 -8.76
C GLN A 469 -10.48 -15.02 -8.26
N HIS A 470 -10.38 -15.90 -7.28
CA HIS A 470 -11.47 -16.39 -6.47
C HIS A 470 -11.17 -16.14 -5.01
N ASN A 471 -12.14 -15.69 -4.26
CA ASN A 471 -12.03 -15.50 -2.82
C ASN A 471 -13.31 -15.98 -2.14
N ILE A 472 -13.14 -16.68 -1.05
CA ILE A 472 -14.20 -17.02 -0.11
C ILE A 472 -13.77 -16.56 1.28
N GLY A 473 -14.62 -15.82 1.99
CA GLY A 473 -14.22 -15.27 3.27
C GLY A 473 -15.37 -15.10 4.24
N ALA A 474 -15.00 -14.97 5.51
CA ALA A 474 -15.92 -14.69 6.59
C ALA A 474 -15.33 -13.64 7.53
N THR A 475 -16.17 -12.74 8.01
CA THR A 475 -15.82 -11.75 9.02
C THR A 475 -16.81 -11.82 10.18
N TYR A 476 -16.29 -11.93 11.39
CA TYR A 476 -17.05 -11.83 12.63
C TYR A 476 -16.73 -10.50 13.32
N ARG A 477 -17.76 -9.79 13.81
CA ARG A 477 -17.62 -8.55 14.59
C ARG A 477 -18.38 -8.69 15.91
N SER A 478 -17.69 -8.56 17.04
CA SER A 478 -18.33 -8.56 18.36
C SER A 478 -19.19 -7.31 18.58
N HIS A 479 -20.16 -7.39 19.47
CA HIS A 479 -20.67 -6.20 20.13
C HIS A 479 -19.61 -5.62 21.07
N THR A 480 -19.80 -4.38 21.47
CA THR A 480 -19.03 -3.84 22.59
C THR A 480 -19.36 -4.63 23.85
N ILE A 481 -18.36 -5.30 24.40
CA ILE A 481 -18.48 -6.09 25.62
C ILE A 481 -18.14 -5.17 26.79
N PRO A 482 -19.10 -4.80 27.64
CA PRO A 482 -18.81 -4.02 28.83
C PRO A 482 -18.20 -4.94 29.90
N LEU A 483 -17.00 -4.62 30.37
CA LEU A 483 -16.29 -5.30 31.43
C LEU A 483 -16.05 -4.32 32.58
N ALA A 484 -17.05 -4.11 33.45
CA ALA A 484 -17.00 -3.14 34.52
C ALA A 484 -16.58 -1.72 34.05
N LYS A 485 -15.33 -1.33 34.24
CA LYS A 485 -14.77 -0.03 33.81
C LYS A 485 -14.12 -0.05 32.44
N VAL A 486 -14.21 -1.15 31.71
CA VAL A 486 -13.56 -1.37 30.41
C VAL A 486 -14.60 -1.79 29.39
N ALA A 487 -14.48 -1.34 28.16
CA ALA A 487 -15.21 -1.88 27.01
C ALA A 487 -14.25 -2.48 26.01
N ALA A 488 -14.61 -3.63 25.47
CA ALA A 488 -13.83 -4.29 24.42
C ALA A 488 -14.70 -4.59 23.19
N ALA A 489 -14.13 -4.40 22.01
CA ALA A 489 -14.73 -4.82 20.74
C ALA A 489 -13.65 -5.50 19.89
N TYR A 490 -14.01 -6.54 19.14
CA TYR A 490 -13.08 -7.21 18.26
C TYR A 490 -13.71 -7.60 16.93
N THR A 491 -12.87 -7.75 15.93
CA THR A 491 -13.23 -8.20 14.59
C THR A 491 -12.21 -9.26 14.16
N ALA A 492 -12.68 -10.39 13.67
CA ALA A 492 -11.87 -11.46 13.13
C ALA A 492 -12.29 -11.75 11.70
N THR A 493 -11.32 -11.91 10.79
CA THR A 493 -11.58 -12.18 9.38
C THR A 493 -10.70 -13.32 8.91
N ALA A 494 -11.27 -14.21 8.10
CA ALA A 494 -10.58 -15.28 7.40
C ALA A 494 -10.97 -15.25 5.93
N ASP A 495 -9.98 -15.20 5.03
CA ASP A 495 -10.16 -15.20 3.58
C ASP A 495 -9.29 -16.28 2.94
N PHE A 496 -9.91 -17.24 2.32
CA PHE A 496 -9.27 -18.22 1.44
C PHE A 496 -9.34 -17.70 0.01
N TYR A 497 -8.22 -17.78 -0.73
CA TYR A 497 -8.18 -17.34 -2.12
C TYR A 497 -7.43 -18.31 -3.03
N TYR A 498 -7.84 -18.31 -4.29
CA TYR A 498 -7.18 -18.99 -5.40
C TYR A 498 -7.03 -18.03 -6.55
N ASN A 499 -5.78 -17.79 -6.97
CA ASN A 499 -5.46 -16.91 -8.09
C ASN A 499 -4.71 -17.72 -9.15
N GLN A 500 -5.06 -17.50 -10.42
CA GLN A 500 -4.36 -18.07 -11.57
C GLN A 500 -3.93 -16.93 -12.49
N VAL A 501 -2.62 -16.82 -12.79
CA VAL A 501 -2.08 -15.86 -13.75
C VAL A 501 -1.61 -16.63 -14.97
N ASN A 502 -2.18 -16.33 -16.14
CA ASN A 502 -1.80 -16.90 -17.43
C ASN A 502 -0.99 -15.86 -18.22
N ASP A 503 -0.09 -16.34 -19.07
CA ASP A 503 0.83 -15.53 -19.90
C ASP A 503 1.66 -14.54 -19.08
N LYS A 504 2.06 -14.92 -17.83
CA LYS A 504 2.80 -14.05 -16.93
C LYS A 504 4.10 -13.57 -17.57
N ILE A 505 4.30 -12.25 -17.60
CA ILE A 505 5.53 -11.63 -18.12
C ILE A 505 6.61 -11.65 -17.05
N ILE A 506 7.76 -12.18 -17.37
CA ILE A 506 8.93 -12.23 -16.49
C ILE A 506 10.17 -11.74 -17.23
N ALA A 507 11.09 -11.15 -16.46
CA ALA A 507 12.43 -10.85 -16.93
C ALA A 507 13.33 -12.07 -16.76
N VAL A 508 13.98 -12.51 -17.83
CA VAL A 508 14.89 -13.66 -17.85
C VAL A 508 16.28 -13.17 -18.25
N PRO A 509 17.34 -13.49 -17.49
CA PRO A 509 18.70 -13.14 -17.88
C PRO A 509 19.08 -13.92 -19.15
N MET A 510 19.64 -13.20 -20.13
CA MET A 510 20.21 -13.78 -21.37
C MET A 510 21.59 -14.35 -21.11
N GLN A 511 22.33 -14.71 -22.18
CA GLN A 511 23.69 -15.26 -22.10
C GLN A 511 24.69 -14.34 -21.36
N SER A 512 24.45 -13.04 -21.33
CA SER A 512 25.18 -12.08 -20.53
C SER A 512 24.37 -11.78 -19.24
N MET A 513 25.04 -11.78 -18.08
CA MET A 513 24.39 -11.44 -16.79
C MET A 513 23.81 -10.01 -16.72
N TYR A 514 24.13 -9.18 -17.71
CA TYR A 514 23.71 -7.77 -17.80
C TYR A 514 22.54 -7.53 -18.77
N LEU A 515 22.17 -8.54 -19.55
CA LEU A 515 21.09 -8.43 -20.53
C LEU A 515 19.89 -9.28 -20.09
N TRP A 516 18.75 -8.66 -19.95
CA TRP A 516 17.49 -9.30 -19.57
C TRP A 516 16.52 -9.23 -20.74
N SER A 517 15.88 -10.34 -21.08
CA SER A 517 14.79 -10.38 -22.04
C SER A 517 13.47 -10.57 -21.32
N MET A 518 12.42 -9.93 -21.81
CA MET A 518 11.08 -10.14 -21.32
C MET A 518 10.42 -11.26 -22.13
N MET A 519 9.77 -12.18 -21.42
CA MET A 519 9.03 -13.27 -22.05
C MET A 519 7.77 -13.64 -21.24
N ASN A 520 6.79 -14.19 -21.93
CA ASN A 520 5.65 -14.77 -21.24
C ASN A 520 6.03 -16.13 -20.66
N LEU A 521 5.92 -16.26 -19.34
CA LEU A 521 5.82 -17.53 -18.66
C LEU A 521 4.36 -18.02 -18.78
N GLY A 522 4.14 -19.34 -18.87
CA GLY A 522 2.79 -19.85 -19.14
C GLY A 522 1.80 -19.58 -17.99
N LYS A 523 1.89 -20.33 -16.88
CA LYS A 523 0.88 -20.33 -15.85
C LYS A 523 1.47 -20.28 -14.43
N VAL A 524 0.95 -19.38 -13.59
CA VAL A 524 1.25 -19.32 -12.16
C VAL A 524 -0.03 -19.53 -11.37
N GLU A 525 0.00 -20.42 -10.39
CA GLU A 525 -1.11 -20.65 -9.47
C GLU A 525 -0.72 -20.22 -8.06
N VAL A 526 -1.66 -19.57 -7.39
CA VAL A 526 -1.50 -19.09 -6.01
C VAL A 526 -2.70 -19.52 -5.19
N THR A 527 -2.47 -20.33 -4.17
CA THR A 527 -3.48 -20.67 -3.16
C THR A 527 -3.06 -20.07 -1.83
N GLY A 528 -3.97 -19.44 -1.12
CA GLY A 528 -3.62 -18.80 0.14
C GLY A 528 -4.76 -18.63 1.12
N LEU A 529 -4.37 -18.29 2.36
CA LEU A 529 -5.25 -18.01 3.48
C LEU A 529 -4.74 -16.77 4.20
N ASP A 530 -5.59 -15.76 4.31
CA ASP A 530 -5.34 -14.54 5.07
C ASP A 530 -6.22 -14.53 6.32
N LEU A 531 -5.61 -14.33 7.48
CA LEU A 531 -6.27 -14.20 8.77
C LEU A 531 -5.96 -12.83 9.37
N THR A 532 -6.98 -12.13 9.84
CA THR A 532 -6.81 -10.88 10.58
C THR A 532 -7.66 -10.88 11.85
N ALA A 533 -7.11 -10.36 12.94
CA ALA A 533 -7.84 -10.12 14.18
C ALA A 533 -7.49 -8.73 14.70
N ASN A 534 -8.51 -7.92 14.96
CA ASN A 534 -8.37 -6.58 15.50
C ASN A 534 -9.20 -6.48 16.78
N ALA A 535 -8.64 -5.91 17.84
CA ALA A 535 -9.33 -5.67 19.10
C ALA A 535 -9.07 -4.23 19.56
N THR A 536 -10.12 -3.57 20.02
CA THR A 536 -10.04 -2.26 20.66
C THR A 536 -10.52 -2.41 22.10
N ILE A 537 -9.74 -1.95 23.05
CA ILE A 537 -10.02 -1.94 24.47
C ILE A 537 -10.00 -0.48 24.95
N GLN A 538 -11.10 -0.02 25.52
CA GLN A 538 -11.23 1.33 26.06
C GLN A 538 -11.51 1.26 27.55
N ASN A 539 -10.67 1.94 28.35
CA ASN A 539 -10.83 2.02 29.79
C ASN A 539 -11.53 3.33 30.16
N TYR A 540 -12.71 3.22 30.79
CA TYR A 540 -13.52 4.37 31.23
C TYR A 540 -13.04 5.00 32.54
N ALA A 541 -12.23 4.31 33.33
CA ALA A 541 -11.59 4.90 34.50
C ALA A 541 -10.52 5.93 34.14
N PHE A 542 -9.95 5.78 32.94
CA PHE A 542 -9.01 6.71 32.33
C PHE A 542 -9.56 7.08 30.95
N PRO A 543 -10.39 8.15 30.82
CA PRO A 543 -11.15 8.44 29.60
C PRO A 543 -10.29 8.57 28.33
N ARG A 544 -9.00 8.84 28.45
CA ARG A 544 -8.07 8.90 27.32
C ARG A 544 -7.32 7.60 27.04
N THR A 545 -7.54 6.53 27.83
CA THR A 545 -6.80 5.27 27.61
C THR A 545 -7.54 4.38 26.62
N ARG A 546 -6.91 4.15 25.49
CA ARG A 546 -7.36 3.25 24.43
C ARG A 546 -6.20 2.35 23.98
N ILE A 547 -6.48 1.07 23.85
CA ILE A 547 -5.53 0.09 23.35
C ILE A 547 -6.13 -0.56 22.09
N ASP A 548 -5.42 -0.49 20.97
CA ASP A 548 -5.78 -1.19 19.75
C ASP A 548 -4.72 -2.26 19.45
N ILE A 549 -5.17 -3.48 19.26
CA ILE A 549 -4.34 -4.64 18.93
C ILE A 549 -4.75 -5.12 17.55
N SER A 550 -3.78 -5.34 16.66
CA SER A 550 -4.03 -5.96 15.35
C SER A 550 -3.05 -7.09 15.13
N LEU A 551 -3.58 -8.24 14.73
CA LEU A 551 -2.82 -9.44 14.38
C LEU A 551 -3.16 -9.82 12.95
N GLY A 552 -2.15 -10.16 12.17
CA GLY A 552 -2.28 -10.60 10.80
C GLY A 552 -1.41 -11.82 10.51
N TYR A 553 -1.93 -12.75 9.74
CA TYR A 553 -1.20 -13.91 9.24
C TYR A 553 -1.61 -14.21 7.81
N SER A 554 -0.65 -14.51 6.95
CA SER A 554 -0.87 -14.94 5.58
C SER A 554 -0.09 -16.22 5.29
N PHE A 555 -0.79 -17.23 4.80
CA PHE A 555 -0.23 -18.38 4.11
C PHE A 555 -0.42 -18.22 2.62
N GLN A 556 0.64 -18.42 1.81
CA GLN A 556 0.59 -18.25 0.37
C GLN A 556 1.46 -19.29 -0.33
N HIS A 557 0.84 -20.15 -1.13
CA HIS A 557 1.52 -21.14 -1.97
C HIS A 557 1.43 -20.71 -3.44
N ALA A 558 2.46 -19.98 -3.90
CA ALA A 558 2.56 -19.48 -5.27
C ALA A 558 3.59 -20.28 -6.06
N VAL A 559 3.16 -20.96 -7.11
CA VAL A 559 3.98 -21.92 -7.85
C VAL A 559 3.82 -21.81 -9.36
N ASP A 560 4.86 -22.19 -10.08
CA ASP A 560 4.85 -22.35 -11.53
C ASP A 560 4.06 -23.62 -11.92
N ARG A 561 3.12 -23.46 -12.84
CA ARG A 561 2.29 -24.54 -13.43
C ARG A 561 2.32 -24.49 -14.96
N THR A 562 3.39 -23.94 -15.54
CA THR A 562 3.50 -23.73 -16.99
C THR A 562 3.55 -25.03 -17.77
N ASP A 563 4.52 -25.89 -17.49
CA ASP A 563 4.76 -27.13 -18.21
C ASP A 563 5.09 -28.25 -17.21
N PRO A 564 4.26 -29.30 -17.13
CA PRO A 564 4.50 -30.45 -16.25
C PRO A 564 5.84 -31.15 -16.47
N HIS A 565 6.43 -31.04 -17.66
CA HIS A 565 7.73 -31.62 -18.00
C HIS A 565 8.90 -30.70 -17.67
N SER A 566 8.65 -29.43 -17.33
CA SER A 566 9.68 -28.48 -16.92
C SER A 566 10.24 -28.85 -15.54
N LYS A 567 11.55 -28.76 -15.39
CA LYS A 567 12.24 -28.89 -14.09
C LYS A 567 11.83 -27.81 -13.05
N PHE A 568 11.10 -26.80 -13.49
CA PHE A 568 10.60 -25.72 -12.62
C PHE A 568 9.14 -25.90 -12.23
N TYR A 569 8.47 -26.92 -12.74
CA TYR A 569 7.07 -27.20 -12.40
C TYR A 569 6.89 -27.43 -10.90
N GLY A 570 5.94 -26.72 -10.31
CA GLY A 570 5.70 -26.73 -8.86
C GLY A 570 6.69 -25.93 -8.03
N HIS A 571 7.71 -25.29 -8.63
CA HIS A 571 8.63 -24.43 -7.91
C HIS A 571 7.96 -23.14 -7.49
N GLN A 572 8.37 -22.64 -6.32
CA GLN A 572 7.87 -21.40 -5.75
C GLN A 572 8.31 -20.19 -6.60
N ILE A 573 7.37 -19.28 -6.82
CA ILE A 573 7.66 -18.02 -7.52
C ILE A 573 8.63 -17.17 -6.70
N PRO A 574 9.61 -16.50 -7.36
CA PRO A 574 10.60 -15.68 -6.66
C PRO A 574 9.99 -14.60 -5.75
N TYR A 575 10.63 -14.38 -4.61
CA TYR A 575 10.28 -13.37 -3.61
C TYR A 575 8.86 -13.46 -3.04
N THR A 576 8.25 -14.64 -3.04
CA THR A 576 6.92 -14.88 -2.50
C THR A 576 7.03 -15.80 -1.27
N PRO A 577 7.05 -15.28 -0.03
CA PRO A 577 7.16 -16.12 1.17
C PRO A 577 5.90 -16.96 1.36
N ARG A 578 6.04 -18.21 1.82
CA ARG A 578 4.89 -19.07 2.14
C ARG A 578 4.14 -18.61 3.38
N HIS A 579 4.85 -18.07 4.35
CA HIS A 579 4.29 -17.62 5.62
C HIS A 579 4.75 -16.20 5.89
N SER A 580 3.83 -15.33 6.24
CA SER A 580 4.11 -14.01 6.76
C SER A 580 3.11 -13.65 7.86
N GLY A 581 3.52 -12.80 8.78
CA GLY A 581 2.64 -12.35 9.86
C GLY A 581 3.06 -10.99 10.37
N ASN A 582 2.12 -10.31 10.99
CA ASN A 582 2.36 -9.04 11.66
C ASN A 582 1.53 -8.94 12.94
N ALA A 583 2.05 -8.18 13.89
CA ALA A 583 1.33 -7.78 15.07
C ALA A 583 1.61 -6.31 15.36
N THR A 584 0.57 -5.55 15.67
CA THR A 584 0.70 -4.17 16.13
C THR A 584 -0.11 -3.98 17.40
N LEU A 585 0.45 -3.20 18.32
CA LEU A 585 -0.24 -2.71 19.49
C LEU A 585 -0.05 -1.20 19.54
N THR A 586 -1.15 -0.45 19.60
CA THR A 586 -1.08 0.98 19.90
C THR A 586 -1.85 1.26 21.18
N ALA A 587 -1.29 2.10 22.04
CA ALA A 587 -1.90 2.50 23.29
C ALA A 587 -1.84 4.01 23.43
N SER A 588 -2.99 4.65 23.54
CA SER A 588 -3.11 6.07 23.90
C SER A 588 -3.40 6.19 25.38
N THR A 589 -2.48 6.82 26.09
CA THR A 589 -2.61 7.05 27.55
C THR A 589 -2.49 8.53 27.87
N PRO A 590 -2.87 8.98 29.09
CA PRO A 590 -2.68 10.36 29.49
C PRO A 590 -1.23 10.84 29.54
N TRP A 591 -0.27 9.91 29.59
CA TRP A 591 1.15 10.23 29.77
C TRP A 591 1.96 10.11 28.47
N VAL A 592 1.68 9.08 27.67
CA VAL A 592 2.46 8.74 26.47
C VAL A 592 1.61 7.88 25.54
N ASP A 593 1.72 8.11 24.24
CA ASP A 593 1.24 7.20 23.21
C ASP A 593 2.35 6.21 22.88
N ILE A 594 1.99 4.93 22.81
CA ILE A 594 2.91 3.83 22.55
C ILE A 594 2.47 3.11 21.28
N GLY A 595 3.39 2.90 20.37
CA GLY A 595 3.20 2.04 19.19
C GLY A 595 4.23 0.91 19.20
N LEU A 596 3.78 -0.32 19.12
CA LEU A 596 4.61 -1.51 18.96
C LEU A 596 4.27 -2.17 17.63
N SER A 597 5.28 -2.58 16.88
CA SER A 597 5.11 -3.35 15.65
C SER A 597 6.05 -4.54 15.62
N LEU A 598 5.54 -5.66 15.14
CA LEU A 598 6.28 -6.89 14.86
C LEU A 598 5.91 -7.36 13.46
N MET A 599 6.88 -7.67 12.65
CA MET A 599 6.72 -8.30 11.34
C MET A 599 7.54 -9.60 11.30
N LEU A 600 6.96 -10.62 10.72
CA LEU A 600 7.52 -11.96 10.54
C LEU A 600 7.40 -12.33 9.07
N VAL A 601 8.50 -12.64 8.40
CA VAL A 601 8.51 -13.07 7.01
C VAL A 601 9.29 -14.37 6.88
N GLY A 602 8.65 -15.40 6.35
CA GLY A 602 9.25 -16.70 6.14
C GLY A 602 10.34 -16.72 5.04
N PRO A 603 11.08 -17.82 4.91
CA PRO A 603 12.06 -17.98 3.86
C PRO A 603 11.39 -18.01 2.47
N ARG A 604 12.16 -17.57 1.46
CA ARG A 604 11.74 -17.47 0.07
C ARG A 604 12.92 -17.69 -0.86
N TYR A 605 12.70 -17.74 -2.16
CA TYR A 605 13.74 -17.89 -3.16
C TYR A 605 13.86 -16.64 -4.03
N ALA A 606 15.09 -16.29 -4.41
CA ALA A 606 15.39 -15.17 -5.31
C ALA A 606 15.20 -15.53 -6.79
N LYS A 607 15.28 -16.81 -7.11
CA LYS A 607 15.15 -17.34 -8.49
C LYS A 607 14.23 -18.55 -8.52
N GLN A 608 13.68 -18.84 -9.71
CA GLN A 608 12.74 -19.93 -9.95
C GLN A 608 13.33 -21.34 -9.72
N GLN A 609 14.66 -21.48 -9.78
CA GLN A 609 15.35 -22.76 -9.53
C GLN A 609 15.10 -23.33 -8.13
N ASN A 610 14.75 -22.50 -7.15
CA ASN A 610 14.50 -22.87 -5.76
C ASN A 610 15.66 -23.65 -5.10
N THR A 611 16.90 -23.43 -5.54
CA THR A 611 18.08 -24.07 -4.95
C THR A 611 18.52 -23.34 -3.67
N PRO A 612 19.26 -24.00 -2.76
CA PRO A 612 19.77 -23.39 -1.54
C PRO A 612 20.53 -22.08 -1.76
N ASP A 613 21.29 -21.97 -2.86
CA ASP A 613 22.09 -20.78 -3.19
C ASP A 613 21.23 -19.54 -3.44
N TYR A 614 20.00 -19.73 -3.89
CA TYR A 614 19.04 -18.65 -4.13
C TYR A 614 18.01 -18.49 -3.03
N ARG A 615 18.17 -19.22 -1.90
CA ARG A 615 17.34 -19.05 -0.73
C ARG A 615 17.64 -17.72 -0.04
N VAL A 616 16.59 -16.98 0.29
CA VAL A 616 16.62 -15.80 1.15
C VAL A 616 16.03 -16.20 2.50
N ALA A 617 16.78 -15.99 3.56
CA ALA A 617 16.36 -16.36 4.90
C ALA A 617 15.10 -15.61 5.35
N GLY A 618 14.29 -16.22 6.20
CA GLY A 618 13.22 -15.55 6.90
C GLY A 618 13.78 -14.54 7.91
N TYR A 619 12.98 -13.54 8.26
CA TYR A 619 13.39 -12.49 9.19
C TYR A 619 12.24 -12.01 10.07
N THR A 620 12.61 -11.30 11.13
CA THR A 620 11.70 -10.55 11.98
C THR A 620 12.17 -9.09 12.05
N ASP A 621 11.21 -8.17 12.03
CA ASP A 621 11.46 -6.73 12.20
C ASP A 621 10.52 -6.19 13.28
N GLN A 622 11.08 -5.48 14.27
CA GLN A 622 10.35 -4.98 15.43
C GLN A 622 10.60 -3.49 15.57
N GLY A 623 9.53 -2.75 15.85
CA GLY A 623 9.59 -1.32 16.08
C GLY A 623 8.88 -0.92 17.37
N ILE A 624 9.41 0.11 18.01
CA ILE A 624 8.76 0.81 19.11
C ILE A 624 8.73 2.30 18.80
N THR A 625 7.57 2.91 19.00
CA THR A 625 7.35 4.37 18.87
C THR A 625 6.74 4.87 20.17
N LEU A 626 7.31 5.92 20.71
CA LEU A 626 6.79 6.65 21.87
C LEU A 626 6.54 8.08 21.45
N SER A 627 5.37 8.62 21.76
CA SER A 627 5.10 10.04 21.52
C SER A 627 4.29 10.67 22.65
N ARG A 628 4.51 11.96 22.86
CA ARG A 628 3.80 12.77 23.85
C ARG A 628 3.59 14.18 23.33
N SER A 629 2.38 14.69 23.52
CA SER A 629 2.04 16.09 23.29
C SER A 629 2.10 16.87 24.59
N PHE A 630 2.70 18.06 24.53
CA PHE A 630 2.80 19.02 25.62
C PHE A 630 2.02 20.27 25.23
N ASP A 631 0.98 20.62 25.97
CA ASP A 631 0.21 21.81 25.73
C ASP A 631 1.00 23.03 26.23
N ILE A 632 1.23 24.01 25.37
CA ILE A 632 1.97 25.25 25.63
C ILE A 632 1.05 26.43 25.27
N GLY A 633 0.29 26.90 26.25
CA GLY A 633 -0.73 27.91 26.02
C GLY A 633 -1.79 27.44 25.02
N ASN A 634 -1.91 28.15 23.91
CA ASN A 634 -2.86 27.82 22.81
C ASN A 634 -2.25 26.96 21.70
N THR A 635 -1.07 26.40 21.91
CA THR A 635 -0.34 25.55 20.97
C THR A 635 0.07 24.25 21.64
N SER A 636 0.49 23.26 20.87
CA SER A 636 1.05 22.03 21.44
C SER A 636 2.34 21.63 20.75
N LEU A 637 3.26 21.07 21.53
CA LEU A 637 4.52 20.50 21.04
C LEU A 637 4.45 18.99 21.21
N LYS A 638 4.49 18.24 20.09
CA LYS A 638 4.56 16.80 20.09
C LYS A 638 5.99 16.33 19.92
N ALA A 639 6.49 15.56 20.89
CA ALA A 639 7.78 14.86 20.81
C ALA A 639 7.55 13.39 20.47
N LYS A 640 8.37 12.84 19.56
CA LYS A 640 8.33 11.44 19.12
C LYS A 640 9.72 10.82 19.20
N LEU A 641 9.82 9.62 19.74
CA LEU A 641 11.00 8.76 19.72
C LEU A 641 10.64 7.43 19.07
N GLN A 642 11.44 6.97 18.13
CA GLN A 642 11.23 5.72 17.45
C GLN A 642 12.51 4.88 17.41
N VAL A 643 12.39 3.60 17.69
CA VAL A 643 13.45 2.61 17.51
C VAL A 643 12.95 1.55 16.54
N LEU A 644 13.61 1.42 15.40
CA LEU A 644 13.31 0.44 14.36
C LEU A 644 14.34 -0.68 14.41
N ASN A 645 13.95 -1.90 14.02
CA ASN A 645 14.74 -3.11 14.12
C ASN A 645 15.35 -3.25 15.53
N LEU A 646 14.47 -3.27 16.54
CA LEU A 646 14.82 -3.20 17.97
C LEU A 646 15.87 -4.24 18.40
N PHE A 647 15.82 -5.45 17.82
CA PHE A 647 16.76 -6.53 18.15
C PHE A 647 17.98 -6.58 17.24
N ASN A 648 18.15 -5.58 16.36
CA ASN A 648 19.29 -5.48 15.44
C ASN A 648 19.48 -6.73 14.57
N VAL A 649 18.38 -7.25 14.03
CA VAL A 649 18.38 -8.42 13.16
C VAL A 649 19.02 -8.04 11.82
N GLN A 650 20.01 -8.82 11.38
CA GLN A 650 20.58 -8.67 10.04
C GLN A 650 19.75 -9.49 9.06
N TYR A 651 19.17 -8.85 8.07
CA TYR A 651 18.32 -9.51 7.09
C TYR A 651 18.36 -8.84 5.72
N GLU A 652 17.86 -9.54 4.73
CA GLU A 652 17.70 -9.08 3.36
C GLU A 652 16.23 -9.25 2.95
N VAL A 653 15.65 -8.28 2.28
CA VAL A 653 14.34 -8.41 1.61
C VAL A 653 14.55 -8.95 0.21
N VAL A 654 15.46 -8.35 -0.53
CA VAL A 654 15.97 -8.82 -1.82
C VAL A 654 17.37 -9.37 -1.60
N LYS A 655 17.70 -10.50 -2.22
CA LYS A 655 19.00 -11.15 -2.07
C LYS A 655 20.13 -10.20 -2.43
N SER A 656 21.18 -10.18 -1.58
CA SER A 656 22.33 -9.28 -1.69
C SER A 656 22.03 -7.79 -1.47
N TYR A 657 20.85 -7.47 -0.91
CA TYR A 657 20.50 -6.12 -0.47
C TYR A 657 20.28 -6.13 1.05
N PRO A 658 21.36 -5.94 1.83
CA PRO A 658 21.26 -5.92 3.29
C PRO A 658 20.39 -4.75 3.74
N MET A 659 19.52 -5.01 4.72
CA MET A 659 18.64 -4.00 5.31
C MET A 659 19.33 -3.32 6.49
N MET A 660 18.81 -2.14 6.88
CA MET A 660 19.31 -1.40 8.03
C MET A 660 19.14 -2.20 9.32
N GLY A 661 20.19 -2.27 10.12
CA GLY A 661 20.14 -2.72 11.49
C GLY A 661 19.32 -1.77 12.38
N ARG A 662 19.46 -1.87 13.71
CA ARG A 662 18.80 -0.98 14.65
C ARG A 662 19.10 0.47 14.33
N ASN A 663 18.04 1.27 14.27
CA ASN A 663 18.14 2.69 14.01
C ASN A 663 17.15 3.48 14.87
N TYR A 664 17.49 4.73 15.10
CA TYR A 664 16.78 5.63 16.00
C TYR A 664 16.31 6.85 15.23
N ARG A 665 15.09 7.33 15.55
CA ARG A 665 14.54 8.57 15.01
C ARG A 665 13.97 9.38 16.16
N PHE A 666 14.17 10.67 16.10
CA PHE A 666 13.59 11.63 17.02
C PHE A 666 12.88 12.72 16.22
N GLY A 667 11.65 13.02 16.58
CA GLY A 667 10.83 14.03 15.92
C GLY A 667 10.24 15.03 16.90
N LEU A 668 10.16 16.29 16.47
CA LEU A 668 9.43 17.35 17.14
C LEU A 668 8.43 17.95 16.16
N THR A 669 7.20 18.16 16.61
CA THR A 669 6.15 18.82 15.80
C THR A 669 5.45 19.86 16.65
N TRP A 670 5.52 21.11 16.21
CA TRP A 670 4.78 22.21 16.81
C TRP A 670 3.47 22.42 16.09
N ILE A 671 2.38 22.45 16.83
CA ILE A 671 0.99 22.54 16.36
C ILE A 671 0.39 23.84 16.91
N ILE A 672 -0.08 24.71 16.01
CA ILE A 672 -0.58 26.06 16.33
C ILE A 672 -2.06 26.19 15.95
#